data_330fbfcfc89c5cad2bddf4f5a543ec14
#
_entry.id   330fbfcfc89c5cad2bddf4f5a543ec14
#
_cell.length_a   1.000
_cell.length_b   1.000
_cell.length_c   1.000
_cell.angle_alpha   90.00
_cell.angle_beta   90.00
_cell.angle_gamma   90.00
#
_symmetry.space_group_name_H-M   'P 1'
#
loop_
_entity.id
_entity.type
_entity.pdbx_description
1 polymer ?
#
loop_
_entity_poly.entity_id
_entity_poly.type
_entity_poly.pdbx_seq_one_letter_code
_entity_poly.pdbx_strand_id
1 'polypeptide(L)'
;MKVCIAEKPSVAREIAQILGANTKRDGYFEGNGYAVTYTFGHLCTLLDPKDYKPHWKNWDLNNLPMLPDRFDTKVTDEAGIRKQFNIVKSLFEKAEVVINCGDAGQEGELIQRWVMNQCNYKGEVKRLWISSLTEEAIKEGFEKLESSKKYDNLYYAGYSRAIGDWLLGLNATRLYTLKYGGYKQVLSIGRVQTPTLAMLVNRYKEIQNFKPEPYWELQTTYRNTLFNYEDGRFQHQVEGEILANKVKEADFEIVSVNKKKGTDYAPKLFDLTGLQVHCNNKFGFSADDTLKIVQKLYEMKVVTYPRVDTTFLPNDVYPKVGGILSKLTNYSDLTQPLLGKKIKKTTRVFDDKKVTDHHAIIPTGIEANLPYNQQQVYDSITRRFIAVFYPDSEVANTTVLGKAADVPFKTSGKEIITQGWRVVFATNESALKKETNEHAILPTFIEGEKGSHEPSFLQKETKPPKNFTEASLLRAMETAGKQVDDDEMRELMKENGNGRPCTRASIIETLFKRKYIERQKKLVIPTQTGIDLIDLIDNELLKSAELTGQWEKRLKEIERGKFNAGTFISNMKKMVEDLVNEVRSNSTVKRISSNSPVIANAAKQSANTKKSTSSSTPRNDKKDKQLAGKKCPKCKKGTILKGSAAFGCSEYKNNCDFKIPFEIFGKKISENQLIRLIEKGCTTHLTGFTYETKKVAGLIRFDENFNVKLEPKKGIVSKTETTKTEKIPCPKCQKGIILKGKTAYGCSEYKNGCTFLFPFEKIKEIANGKPLTKELVLEIISK
;
A
#
# COMPACT_ATOMS: atom_id res chain seq x y z
N MET A 1 22.46 27.03 -29.01
CA MET A 1 22.20 25.65 -28.51
C MET A 1 20.83 25.60 -27.88
N LYS A 2 19.98 24.63 -28.21
CA LYS A 2 18.66 24.41 -27.59
C LYS A 2 18.82 23.58 -26.30
N VAL A 3 18.28 24.06 -25.17
CA VAL A 3 18.38 23.33 -23.90
C VAL A 3 17.03 22.78 -23.49
N CYS A 4 16.91 21.46 -23.39
CA CYS A 4 15.73 20.76 -22.88
C CYS A 4 15.93 20.47 -21.39
N ILE A 5 14.92 20.75 -20.57
CA ILE A 5 14.94 20.41 -19.15
C ILE A 5 13.76 19.47 -18.81
N ALA A 6 14.06 18.23 -18.46
CA ALA A 6 13.08 17.23 -18.04
C ALA A 6 12.97 17.15 -16.52
N GLU A 7 11.88 16.57 -16.01
CA GLU A 7 11.67 16.43 -14.56
C GLU A 7 12.53 15.32 -13.94
N LYS A 8 12.93 14.32 -14.75
CA LYS A 8 13.63 13.12 -14.28
C LYS A 8 14.75 12.70 -15.23
N PRO A 9 15.84 12.10 -14.70
CA PRO A 9 16.96 11.62 -15.54
C PRO A 9 16.56 10.59 -16.61
N SER A 10 15.54 9.75 -16.31
CA SER A 10 15.04 8.75 -17.26
C SER A 10 14.37 9.40 -18.46
N VAL A 11 13.52 10.39 -18.24
CA VAL A 11 12.82 11.14 -19.27
C VAL A 11 13.81 11.92 -20.13
N ALA A 12 14.81 12.57 -19.49
CA ALA A 12 15.87 13.28 -20.21
C ALA A 12 16.66 12.36 -21.17
N ARG A 13 16.93 11.12 -20.74
CA ARG A 13 17.63 10.13 -21.57
C ARG A 13 16.82 9.73 -22.79
N GLU A 14 15.52 9.50 -22.63
CA GLU A 14 14.63 9.13 -23.74
C GLU A 14 14.51 10.28 -24.75
N ILE A 15 14.30 11.50 -24.27
CA ILE A 15 14.27 12.70 -25.12
C ILE A 15 15.63 12.88 -25.83
N ALA A 16 16.74 12.74 -25.12
CA ALA A 16 18.09 12.88 -25.67
C ALA A 16 18.34 11.86 -26.79
N GLN A 17 17.96 10.61 -26.60
CA GLN A 17 18.11 9.56 -27.62
C GLN A 17 17.33 9.90 -28.89
N ILE A 18 16.11 10.39 -28.75
CA ILE A 18 15.26 10.74 -29.92
C ILE A 18 15.77 11.97 -30.65
N LEU A 19 16.33 12.95 -29.93
CA LEU A 19 16.91 14.17 -30.52
C LEU A 19 18.32 13.96 -31.05
N GLY A 20 18.93 12.79 -30.88
CA GLY A 20 20.30 12.52 -31.26
C GLY A 20 21.37 13.15 -30.35
N ALA A 21 20.99 13.57 -29.13
CA ALA A 21 21.89 14.09 -28.11
C ALA A 21 22.54 12.94 -27.33
N ASN A 22 23.36 12.13 -27.96
CA ASN A 22 23.81 10.84 -27.42
C ASN A 22 25.06 10.92 -26.52
N THR A 23 25.76 12.06 -26.48
CA THR A 23 26.95 12.23 -25.63
C THR A 23 26.56 12.50 -24.21
N LYS A 24 26.82 11.53 -23.34
CA LYS A 24 26.55 11.67 -21.90
C LYS A 24 27.60 12.57 -21.25
N ARG A 25 27.14 13.60 -20.56
CA ARG A 25 27.91 14.51 -19.71
C ARG A 25 27.48 14.37 -18.25
N ASP A 26 28.18 15.07 -17.37
CA ASP A 26 27.75 15.15 -15.95
C ASP A 26 26.50 16.01 -15.84
N GLY A 27 25.38 15.41 -15.49
CA GLY A 27 24.08 16.08 -15.31
C GLY A 27 23.29 16.40 -16.58
N TYR A 28 23.74 16.00 -17.79
CA TYR A 28 23.00 16.21 -19.04
C TYR A 28 23.49 15.30 -20.17
N PHE A 29 22.81 15.35 -21.32
CA PHE A 29 23.18 14.71 -22.59
C PHE A 29 23.33 15.78 -23.65
N GLU A 30 24.30 15.62 -24.57
CA GLU A 30 24.64 16.63 -25.58
C GLU A 30 24.77 16.00 -26.98
N GLY A 31 24.37 16.72 -28.01
CA GLY A 31 24.49 16.36 -29.39
C GLY A 31 23.42 16.98 -30.26
N ASN A 32 23.63 17.01 -31.57
CA ASN A 32 22.71 17.50 -32.58
C ASN A 32 22.11 18.90 -32.31
N GLY A 33 22.93 19.82 -31.72
CA GLY A 33 22.48 21.17 -31.35
C GLY A 33 21.64 21.27 -30.09
N TYR A 34 21.44 20.15 -29.35
CA TYR A 34 20.68 20.07 -28.10
C TYR A 34 21.58 19.76 -26.90
N ALA A 35 21.21 20.33 -25.76
CA ALA A 35 21.60 19.83 -24.43
C ALA A 35 20.34 19.43 -23.68
N VAL A 36 20.25 18.17 -23.27
CA VAL A 36 19.09 17.62 -22.56
C VAL A 36 19.46 17.35 -21.11
N THR A 37 19.04 18.23 -20.21
CA THR A 37 19.27 18.12 -18.77
C THR A 37 18.00 17.72 -18.02
N TYR A 38 18.10 17.61 -16.71
CA TYR A 38 17.01 17.13 -15.87
C TYR A 38 17.04 17.71 -14.45
N THR A 39 15.91 17.60 -13.78
CA THR A 39 15.82 17.78 -12.33
C THR A 39 15.69 16.41 -11.65
N PHE A 40 15.68 16.40 -10.31
CA PHE A 40 15.37 15.22 -9.49
C PHE A 40 13.99 15.36 -8.83
N GLY A 41 12.99 15.90 -9.54
CA GLY A 41 11.83 16.55 -8.97
C GLY A 41 12.21 17.96 -8.53
N HIS A 42 11.80 18.40 -7.35
CA HIS A 42 12.08 19.76 -6.88
C HIS A 42 13.58 20.00 -6.59
N LEU A 43 14.25 20.84 -7.40
CA LEU A 43 15.54 21.42 -7.06
C LEU A 43 15.39 22.69 -6.22
N CYS A 44 14.24 23.37 -6.33
CA CYS A 44 13.90 24.58 -5.62
C CYS A 44 12.71 24.35 -4.69
N THR A 45 12.64 25.13 -3.62
CA THR A 45 11.56 25.14 -2.63
C THR A 45 11.20 26.57 -2.24
N LEU A 46 10.02 26.78 -1.66
CA LEU A 46 9.69 28.06 -1.04
C LEU A 46 10.70 28.37 0.10
N LEU A 47 10.94 29.64 0.35
CA LEU A 47 11.76 30.08 1.47
C LEU A 47 11.22 29.55 2.80
N ASP A 48 12.12 29.21 3.72
CA ASP A 48 11.76 28.90 5.11
C ASP A 48 11.36 30.16 5.87
N PRO A 49 10.59 30.08 6.96
CA PRO A 49 10.22 31.24 7.77
C PRO A 49 11.38 32.14 8.16
N LYS A 50 12.53 31.55 8.51
CA LYS A 50 13.75 32.29 8.90
C LYS A 50 14.35 33.13 7.78
N ASP A 51 14.11 32.74 6.52
CA ASP A 51 14.65 33.44 5.35
C ASP A 51 13.85 34.71 5.04
N TYR A 52 12.58 34.79 5.49
CA TYR A 52 11.76 36.02 5.44
C TYR A 52 12.08 36.98 6.60
N LYS A 53 12.02 36.44 7.84
CA LYS A 53 12.30 37.23 9.07
C LYS A 53 13.11 36.37 10.03
N PRO A 54 14.34 36.80 10.46
CA PRO A 54 15.20 35.96 11.29
C PRO A 54 14.55 35.44 12.57
N HIS A 55 13.70 36.25 13.22
CA HIS A 55 12.98 35.84 14.43
C HIS A 55 11.96 34.72 14.20
N TRP A 56 11.47 34.51 12.97
CA TRP A 56 10.60 33.41 12.64
C TRP A 56 11.31 32.04 12.68
N LYS A 57 12.64 32.01 12.90
CA LYS A 57 13.35 30.75 13.20
C LYS A 57 12.83 30.14 14.50
N ASN A 58 12.52 30.95 15.50
CA ASN A 58 12.07 30.50 16.80
C ASN A 58 10.56 30.16 16.78
N TRP A 59 10.24 29.09 17.47
CA TRP A 59 8.86 28.69 17.66
C TRP A 59 8.32 29.46 18.87
N ASP A 60 7.57 30.51 18.62
CA ASP A 60 6.94 31.37 19.59
C ASP A 60 5.55 31.75 19.08
N LEU A 61 4.55 31.75 20.00
CA LEU A 61 3.18 32.13 19.67
C LEU A 61 3.11 33.59 19.17
N ASN A 62 3.99 34.48 19.67
CA ASN A 62 4.03 35.85 19.23
C ASN A 62 4.49 36.06 17.78
N ASN A 63 5.15 35.04 17.22
CA ASN A 63 5.57 35.05 15.82
C ASN A 63 4.47 34.59 14.84
N LEU A 64 3.29 34.22 15.35
CA LEU A 64 2.17 33.76 14.53
C LEU A 64 1.13 34.89 14.42
N PRO A 65 0.43 35.02 13.29
CA PRO A 65 0.65 34.23 12.05
C PRO A 65 1.88 34.69 11.27
N MET A 66 2.59 33.76 10.62
CA MET A 66 3.66 34.04 9.67
C MET A 66 3.07 34.26 8.28
N LEU A 67 2.95 35.52 7.87
CA LEU A 67 2.33 35.94 6.61
C LEU A 67 3.34 36.79 5.80
N PRO A 68 4.18 36.17 4.96
CA PRO A 68 5.08 36.92 4.08
C PRO A 68 4.29 37.82 3.12
N ASP A 69 4.80 39.01 2.86
CA ASP A 69 4.19 39.91 1.85
C ASP A 69 4.32 39.33 0.47
N ARG A 70 5.48 38.76 0.15
CA ARG A 70 5.79 38.09 -1.10
C ARG A 70 6.39 36.71 -0.81
N PHE A 71 6.07 35.73 -1.67
CA PHE A 71 6.65 34.40 -1.61
C PHE A 71 7.73 34.24 -2.66
N ASP A 72 8.91 33.83 -2.19
CA ASP A 72 10.07 33.58 -3.02
C ASP A 72 10.57 32.14 -2.84
N THR A 73 11.44 31.70 -3.75
CA THR A 73 12.00 30.34 -3.74
C THR A 73 13.50 30.37 -3.49
N LYS A 74 14.05 29.24 -3.09
CA LYS A 74 15.51 29.01 -2.98
C LYS A 74 15.86 27.62 -3.50
N VAL A 75 17.11 27.43 -3.87
CA VAL A 75 17.65 26.10 -4.17
C VAL A 75 17.72 25.29 -2.87
N THR A 76 17.29 24.05 -2.91
CA THR A 76 17.33 23.11 -1.78
C THR A 76 18.78 22.87 -1.35
N ASP A 77 19.02 22.91 -0.02
CA ASP A 77 20.36 22.83 0.57
C ASP A 77 20.88 21.40 0.69
N GLU A 78 21.00 20.71 -0.45
CA GLU A 78 21.60 19.39 -0.58
C GLU A 78 22.69 19.41 -1.65
N ALA A 79 23.87 18.84 -1.36
CA ALA A 79 25.04 18.90 -2.25
C ALA A 79 24.75 18.40 -3.68
N GLY A 80 24.03 17.29 -3.80
CA GLY A 80 23.65 16.72 -5.10
C GLY A 80 22.69 17.61 -5.88
N ILE A 81 21.72 18.23 -5.20
CA ILE A 81 20.76 19.17 -5.79
C ILE A 81 21.45 20.45 -6.23
N ARG A 82 22.32 21.03 -5.40
CA ARG A 82 23.10 22.22 -5.74
C ARG A 82 24.01 21.98 -6.95
N LYS A 83 24.66 20.80 -7.01
CA LYS A 83 25.49 20.43 -8.17
C LYS A 83 24.67 20.42 -9.45
N GLN A 84 23.52 19.73 -9.44
CA GLN A 84 22.65 19.65 -10.62
C GLN A 84 22.08 21.01 -11.00
N PHE A 85 21.67 21.81 -10.03
CA PHE A 85 21.19 23.17 -10.26
C PHE A 85 22.26 24.04 -10.97
N ASN A 86 23.52 23.99 -10.52
CA ASN A 86 24.62 24.74 -11.13
C ASN A 86 24.88 24.29 -12.58
N ILE A 87 24.75 22.98 -12.87
CA ILE A 87 24.84 22.46 -14.24
C ILE A 87 23.71 23.04 -15.10
N VAL A 88 22.46 22.97 -14.63
CA VAL A 88 21.31 23.54 -15.34
C VAL A 88 21.51 25.04 -15.58
N LYS A 89 21.96 25.80 -14.57
CA LYS A 89 22.22 27.23 -14.69
C LYS A 89 23.25 27.51 -15.77
N SER A 90 24.38 26.81 -15.79
CA SER A 90 25.44 26.99 -16.81
C SER A 90 24.98 26.66 -18.23
N LEU A 91 24.03 25.72 -18.38
CA LEU A 91 23.41 25.42 -19.67
C LEU A 91 22.45 26.52 -20.12
N PHE A 92 21.66 27.07 -19.20
CA PHE A 92 20.73 28.16 -19.49
C PHE A 92 21.42 29.46 -19.89
N GLU A 93 22.60 29.74 -19.34
CA GLU A 93 23.44 30.89 -19.73
C GLU A 93 23.89 30.81 -21.20
N LYS A 94 23.95 29.61 -21.78
CA LYS A 94 24.37 29.35 -23.17
C LYS A 94 23.17 29.02 -24.08
N ALA A 95 21.96 29.01 -23.57
CA ALA A 95 20.76 28.59 -24.29
C ALA A 95 20.23 29.73 -25.20
N GLU A 96 19.99 29.42 -26.47
CA GLU A 96 19.20 30.26 -27.36
C GLU A 96 17.70 30.16 -27.02
N VAL A 97 17.28 28.94 -26.72
CA VAL A 97 15.89 28.63 -26.29
C VAL A 97 15.91 27.52 -25.26
N VAL A 98 15.11 27.65 -24.22
CA VAL A 98 14.86 26.58 -23.24
C VAL A 98 13.54 25.90 -23.56
N ILE A 99 13.59 24.57 -23.62
CA ILE A 99 12.39 23.74 -23.83
C ILE A 99 12.05 23.06 -22.51
N ASN A 100 10.92 23.47 -21.92
CA ASN A 100 10.36 22.86 -20.73
C ASN A 100 9.75 21.50 -21.10
N CYS A 101 10.40 20.41 -20.68
CA CYS A 101 9.97 19.02 -20.86
C CYS A 101 9.52 18.40 -19.52
N GLY A 102 9.03 19.21 -18.57
CA GLY A 102 8.40 18.71 -17.33
C GLY A 102 7.13 17.92 -17.61
N ASP A 103 6.72 17.07 -16.66
CA ASP A 103 5.49 16.29 -16.79
C ASP A 103 4.29 17.21 -17.12
N ALA A 104 3.32 16.70 -17.87
CA ALA A 104 2.19 17.48 -18.39
C ALA A 104 1.14 17.75 -17.30
N GLY A 105 1.48 18.57 -16.30
CA GLY A 105 0.63 18.88 -15.16
C GLY A 105 1.12 20.08 -14.35
N GLN A 106 0.33 20.48 -13.34
CA GLN A 106 0.64 21.64 -12.46
C GLN A 106 2.00 21.50 -11.80
N GLU A 107 2.38 20.29 -11.37
CA GLU A 107 3.62 20.04 -10.63
C GLU A 107 4.84 20.15 -11.55
N GLY A 108 4.77 19.49 -12.74
CA GLY A 108 5.86 19.56 -13.71
C GLY A 108 6.11 20.98 -14.24
N GLU A 109 5.05 21.79 -14.40
CA GLU A 109 5.17 23.20 -14.75
C GLU A 109 5.81 24.00 -13.60
N LEU A 110 5.38 23.78 -12.36
CA LEU A 110 5.89 24.47 -11.17
C LEU A 110 7.39 24.20 -10.95
N ILE A 111 7.80 22.93 -10.99
CA ILE A 111 9.19 22.49 -10.79
C ILE A 111 10.12 23.22 -11.77
N GLN A 112 9.77 23.18 -13.05
CA GLN A 112 10.65 23.73 -14.10
C GLN A 112 10.69 25.26 -14.05
N ARG A 113 9.56 25.92 -13.84
CA ARG A 113 9.52 27.40 -13.71
C ARG A 113 10.30 27.91 -12.51
N TRP A 114 10.24 27.21 -11.38
CA TRP A 114 11.06 27.59 -10.22
C TRP A 114 12.55 27.53 -10.51
N VAL A 115 13.01 26.51 -11.24
CA VAL A 115 14.41 26.42 -11.66
C VAL A 115 14.79 27.54 -12.64
N MET A 116 13.94 27.82 -13.64
CA MET A 116 14.17 28.92 -14.59
C MET A 116 14.23 30.29 -13.87
N ASN A 117 13.32 30.52 -12.92
CA ASN A 117 13.31 31.74 -12.12
C ASN A 117 14.57 31.90 -11.26
N GLN A 118 15.00 30.80 -10.59
CA GLN A 118 16.22 30.81 -9.78
C GLN A 118 17.51 30.95 -10.62
N CYS A 119 17.49 30.49 -11.87
CA CYS A 119 18.56 30.76 -12.84
C CYS A 119 18.50 32.17 -13.43
N ASN A 120 17.45 32.96 -13.13
CA ASN A 120 17.18 34.27 -13.73
C ASN A 120 17.14 34.25 -15.26
N TYR A 121 16.66 33.15 -15.85
CA TYR A 121 16.58 33.00 -17.30
C TYR A 121 15.49 33.93 -17.89
N LYS A 122 15.88 34.72 -18.90
CA LYS A 122 14.99 35.71 -19.56
C LYS A 122 14.77 35.45 -21.05
N GLY A 123 15.41 34.38 -21.56
CA GLY A 123 15.27 34.01 -22.98
C GLY A 123 13.94 33.37 -23.31
N GLU A 124 13.79 32.95 -24.56
CA GLU A 124 12.60 32.26 -25.05
C GLU A 124 12.42 30.90 -24.36
N VAL A 125 11.21 30.61 -23.90
CA VAL A 125 10.84 29.30 -23.32
C VAL A 125 9.72 28.69 -24.13
N LYS A 126 9.95 27.46 -24.63
CA LYS A 126 8.95 26.62 -25.27
C LYS A 126 8.53 25.48 -24.35
N ARG A 127 7.35 24.91 -24.56
CA ARG A 127 6.78 23.82 -23.78
C ARG A 127 6.57 22.59 -24.66
N LEU A 128 7.15 21.46 -24.27
CA LEU A 128 6.81 20.13 -24.75
C LEU A 128 5.64 19.61 -23.91
N TRP A 129 4.46 19.47 -24.51
CA TRP A 129 3.26 18.97 -23.84
C TRP A 129 2.89 17.58 -24.37
N ILE A 130 3.25 16.54 -23.65
CA ILE A 130 3.00 15.14 -24.03
C ILE A 130 2.52 14.35 -22.81
N SER A 131 1.58 13.42 -23.02
CA SER A 131 1.05 12.51 -21.99
C SER A 131 1.63 11.08 -22.09
N SER A 132 2.46 10.84 -23.12
CA SER A 132 3.13 9.57 -23.37
C SER A 132 4.61 9.80 -23.69
N LEU A 133 5.48 8.87 -23.26
CA LEU A 133 6.92 8.90 -23.54
C LEU A 133 7.30 7.94 -24.67
N THR A 134 6.36 7.62 -25.56
CA THR A 134 6.67 6.86 -26.76
C THR A 134 7.46 7.70 -27.75
N GLU A 135 8.27 7.05 -28.57
CA GLU A 135 9.11 7.74 -29.56
C GLU A 135 8.30 8.66 -30.47
N GLU A 136 7.15 8.16 -30.95
CA GLU A 136 6.22 8.91 -31.81
C GLU A 136 5.65 10.13 -31.08
N ALA A 137 5.19 9.97 -29.83
CA ALA A 137 4.62 11.07 -29.05
C ALA A 137 5.65 12.16 -28.77
N ILE A 138 6.91 11.78 -28.50
CA ILE A 138 8.00 12.74 -28.30
C ILE A 138 8.31 13.47 -29.59
N LYS A 139 8.46 12.78 -30.74
CA LYS A 139 8.73 13.40 -32.03
C LYS A 139 7.63 14.39 -32.41
N GLU A 140 6.37 13.96 -32.37
CA GLU A 140 5.21 14.81 -32.64
C GLU A 140 5.15 16.02 -31.71
N GLY A 141 5.46 15.82 -30.41
CA GLY A 141 5.50 16.88 -29.42
C GLY A 141 6.58 17.94 -29.72
N PHE A 142 7.75 17.51 -30.21
CA PHE A 142 8.80 18.45 -30.61
C PHE A 142 8.48 19.21 -31.91
N GLU A 143 7.68 18.65 -32.82
CA GLU A 143 7.12 19.36 -33.97
C GLU A 143 6.08 20.41 -33.58
N LYS A 144 5.37 20.19 -32.45
CA LYS A 144 4.25 21.03 -31.97
C LYS A 144 4.60 21.79 -30.70
N LEU A 145 5.87 22.20 -30.51
CA LEU A 145 6.27 22.98 -29.34
C LEU A 145 5.45 24.27 -29.20
N GLU A 146 4.90 24.46 -28.02
CA GLU A 146 4.05 25.61 -27.70
C GLU A 146 4.83 26.69 -26.90
N SER A 147 4.33 27.94 -26.92
CA SER A 147 4.86 28.98 -26.04
C SER A 147 4.55 28.66 -24.57
N SER A 148 5.54 28.80 -23.67
CA SER A 148 5.33 28.57 -22.24
C SER A 148 4.28 29.50 -21.61
N LYS A 149 4.03 30.68 -22.22
CA LYS A 149 3.00 31.63 -21.77
C LYS A 149 1.58 31.04 -21.78
N LYS A 150 1.30 30.07 -22.65
CA LYS A 150 0.02 29.35 -22.67
C LYS A 150 -0.26 28.63 -21.35
N TYR A 151 0.78 28.31 -20.58
CA TYR A 151 0.73 27.53 -19.35
C TYR A 151 0.89 28.39 -18.07
N ASP A 152 0.78 29.73 -18.19
CA ASP A 152 0.93 30.63 -17.04
C ASP A 152 -0.12 30.37 -15.96
N ASN A 153 -1.38 30.16 -16.35
CA ASN A 153 -2.46 29.85 -15.41
C ASN A 153 -2.24 28.51 -14.70
N LEU A 154 -1.69 27.51 -15.41
CA LEU A 154 -1.33 26.22 -14.83
C LEU A 154 -0.22 26.38 -13.79
N TYR A 155 0.81 27.18 -14.10
CA TYR A 155 1.85 27.54 -13.16
C TYR A 155 1.28 28.25 -11.92
N TYR A 156 0.42 29.27 -12.12
CA TYR A 156 -0.17 29.99 -10.99
C TYR A 156 -1.07 29.10 -10.12
N ALA A 157 -1.76 28.11 -10.67
CA ALA A 157 -2.49 27.13 -9.90
C ALA A 157 -1.56 26.28 -9.02
N GLY A 158 -0.46 25.75 -9.58
CA GLY A 158 0.57 25.00 -8.82
C GLY A 158 1.24 25.84 -7.75
N TYR A 159 1.59 27.08 -8.09
CA TYR A 159 2.22 28.04 -7.17
C TYR A 159 1.28 28.41 -6.01
N SER A 160 0.01 28.70 -6.28
CA SER A 160 -1.01 28.97 -5.27
C SER A 160 -1.20 27.80 -4.32
N ARG A 161 -1.20 26.57 -4.84
CA ARG A 161 -1.25 25.35 -4.02
C ARG A 161 -0.07 25.28 -3.06
N ALA A 162 1.14 25.46 -3.57
CA ALA A 162 2.36 25.38 -2.76
C ALA A 162 2.37 26.45 -1.64
N ILE A 163 1.95 27.67 -1.94
CA ILE A 163 1.82 28.75 -0.96
C ILE A 163 0.75 28.44 0.08
N GLY A 164 -0.43 27.97 -0.34
CA GLY A 164 -1.49 27.59 0.59
C GLY A 164 -1.07 26.51 1.56
N ASP A 165 -0.43 25.43 1.06
CA ASP A 165 0.08 24.34 1.88
C ASP A 165 1.21 24.83 2.83
N TRP A 166 2.06 25.78 2.40
CA TRP A 166 3.06 26.43 3.25
C TRP A 166 2.40 27.26 4.36
N LEU A 167 1.45 28.15 4.01
CA LEU A 167 0.75 29.01 4.96
C LEU A 167 0.03 28.19 6.03
N LEU A 168 -0.83 27.27 5.62
CA LEU A 168 -1.59 26.45 6.56
C LEU A 168 -0.69 25.50 7.34
N GLY A 169 0.17 24.76 6.65
CA GLY A 169 0.97 23.71 7.26
C GLY A 169 1.92 24.24 8.32
N LEU A 170 2.63 25.33 8.04
CA LEU A 170 3.60 25.91 8.99
C LEU A 170 2.91 26.62 10.16
N ASN A 171 1.92 27.48 9.87
CA ASN A 171 1.26 28.24 10.93
C ASN A 171 0.45 27.34 11.85
N ALA A 172 -0.42 26.48 11.32
CA ALA A 172 -1.22 25.58 12.13
C ALA A 172 -0.37 24.57 12.91
N THR A 173 0.69 23.99 12.29
CA THR A 173 1.59 23.08 13.00
C THR A 173 2.27 23.75 14.18
N ARG A 174 2.82 24.96 13.99
CA ARG A 174 3.47 25.68 15.10
C ARG A 174 2.46 26.07 16.18
N LEU A 175 1.30 26.60 15.78
CA LEU A 175 0.24 27.03 16.67
C LEU A 175 -0.23 25.90 17.61
N TYR A 176 -0.66 24.78 17.04
CA TYR A 176 -1.13 23.64 17.81
C TYR A 176 0.00 23.01 18.65
N THR A 177 1.22 22.95 18.11
CA THR A 177 2.38 22.44 18.86
C THR A 177 2.70 23.30 20.08
N LEU A 178 2.74 24.61 19.93
CA LEU A 178 3.07 25.54 21.01
C LEU A 178 1.99 25.58 22.08
N LYS A 179 0.73 25.55 21.68
CA LYS A 179 -0.40 25.64 22.59
C LYS A 179 -0.69 24.31 23.31
N TYR A 180 -0.70 23.21 22.59
CA TYR A 180 -1.20 21.92 23.07
C TYR A 180 -0.15 20.81 23.11
N GLY A 181 1.02 20.99 22.48
CA GLY A 181 2.06 19.97 22.44
C GLY A 181 2.76 19.75 23.75
N GLY A 182 3.11 18.51 24.07
CA GLY A 182 4.00 18.12 25.14
C GLY A 182 5.47 18.38 24.81
N TYR A 183 6.36 18.03 25.75
CA TYR A 183 7.81 18.21 25.54
C TYR A 183 8.32 17.45 24.30
N LYS A 184 8.97 18.15 23.39
CA LYS A 184 9.49 17.64 22.11
C LYS A 184 8.46 16.98 21.19
N GLN A 185 7.17 17.27 21.38
CA GLN A 185 6.10 16.73 20.56
C GLN A 185 5.64 17.76 19.52
N VAL A 186 5.74 17.42 18.24
CA VAL A 186 5.24 18.26 17.15
C VAL A 186 3.84 17.78 16.75
N LEU A 187 2.87 18.68 16.83
CA LEU A 187 1.49 18.45 16.40
C LEU A 187 1.31 18.98 14.96
N SER A 188 1.62 18.13 13.98
CA SER A 188 1.51 18.53 12.57
C SER A 188 0.07 18.57 12.10
N ILE A 189 -0.31 19.70 11.52
CA ILE A 189 -1.60 19.96 10.87
C ILE A 189 -1.37 20.12 9.37
N GLY A 190 -2.28 19.60 8.57
CA GLY A 190 -2.20 19.74 7.11
C GLY A 190 -3.51 19.40 6.44
N ARG A 191 -3.76 20.05 5.30
CA ARG A 191 -5.00 20.01 4.53
C ARG A 191 -5.50 18.59 4.19
N VAL A 192 -4.59 17.64 3.98
CA VAL A 192 -4.92 16.24 3.66
C VAL A 192 -4.64 15.31 4.84
N GLN A 193 -3.57 15.58 5.59
CA GLN A 193 -3.14 14.76 6.73
C GLN A 193 -4.18 14.77 7.85
N THR A 194 -4.71 15.94 8.21
CA THR A 194 -5.66 16.08 9.32
C THR A 194 -7.01 15.40 9.03
N PRO A 195 -7.64 15.61 7.85
CA PRO A 195 -8.85 14.85 7.49
C PRO A 195 -8.64 13.34 7.43
N THR A 196 -7.46 12.87 6.97
CA THR A 196 -7.15 11.44 6.96
C THR A 196 -7.09 10.87 8.38
N LEU A 197 -6.51 11.61 9.32
CA LEU A 197 -6.51 11.22 10.73
C LEU A 197 -7.92 11.26 11.32
N ALA A 198 -8.72 12.27 10.98
CA ALA A 198 -10.10 12.41 11.43
C ALA A 198 -10.97 11.22 10.99
N MET A 199 -10.82 10.74 9.74
CA MET A 199 -11.51 9.52 9.28
C MET A 199 -11.23 8.31 10.18
N LEU A 200 -9.97 8.13 10.59
CA LEU A 200 -9.56 7.02 11.47
C LEU A 200 -10.11 7.19 12.89
N VAL A 201 -10.03 8.40 13.44
CA VAL A 201 -10.53 8.72 14.78
C VAL A 201 -12.06 8.58 14.86
N ASN A 202 -12.77 9.09 13.87
CA ASN A 202 -14.24 9.00 13.81
C ASN A 202 -14.69 7.54 13.70
N ARG A 203 -14.04 6.73 12.83
CA ARG A 203 -14.32 5.30 12.73
C ARG A 203 -14.03 4.57 14.04
N TYR A 204 -12.96 4.92 14.73
CA TYR A 204 -12.62 4.35 16.03
C TYR A 204 -13.70 4.68 17.08
N LYS A 205 -14.12 5.96 17.16
CA LYS A 205 -15.19 6.40 18.06
C LYS A 205 -16.54 5.74 17.75
N GLU A 206 -16.88 5.62 16.46
CA GLU A 206 -18.07 4.92 15.99
C GLU A 206 -18.08 3.46 16.49
N ILE A 207 -16.95 2.75 16.40
CA ILE A 207 -16.82 1.38 16.90
C ILE A 207 -16.91 1.31 18.42
N GLN A 208 -16.28 2.26 19.16
CA GLN A 208 -16.31 2.27 20.62
C GLN A 208 -17.69 2.58 21.20
N ASN A 209 -18.43 3.45 20.53
CA ASN A 209 -19.76 3.89 20.96
C ASN A 209 -20.90 3.04 20.38
N PHE A 210 -20.57 2.04 19.56
CA PHE A 210 -21.55 1.19 18.90
C PHE A 210 -22.34 0.37 19.94
N LYS A 211 -23.63 0.43 19.84
CA LYS A 211 -24.55 -0.40 20.62
C LYS A 211 -25.20 -1.41 19.68
N PRO A 212 -24.97 -2.72 19.89
CA PRO A 212 -25.66 -3.75 19.13
C PRO A 212 -27.18 -3.65 19.33
N GLU A 213 -27.91 -3.69 18.25
CA GLU A 213 -29.37 -3.74 18.24
C GLU A 213 -29.82 -5.09 17.70
N PRO A 214 -30.77 -5.77 18.37
CA PRO A 214 -31.31 -7.03 17.89
C PRO A 214 -32.18 -6.78 16.65
N TYR A 215 -32.17 -7.72 15.74
CA TYR A 215 -33.08 -7.80 14.61
C TYR A 215 -33.34 -9.28 14.29
N TRP A 216 -34.40 -9.55 13.54
CA TRP A 216 -34.80 -10.92 13.23
C TRP A 216 -34.87 -11.11 11.72
N GLU A 217 -34.45 -12.28 11.27
CA GLU A 217 -34.53 -12.71 9.87
C GLU A 217 -35.36 -13.96 9.78
N LEU A 218 -36.36 -13.95 8.89
CA LEU A 218 -37.13 -15.12 8.48
C LEU A 218 -36.51 -15.71 7.23
N GLN A 219 -36.18 -16.98 7.30
CA GLN A 219 -35.56 -17.75 6.22
C GLN A 219 -36.27 -19.09 6.09
N THR A 220 -36.16 -19.73 4.94
CA THR A 220 -36.58 -21.13 4.77
C THR A 220 -35.64 -21.89 3.87
N THR A 221 -35.46 -23.17 4.13
CA THR A 221 -34.69 -24.06 3.27
C THR A 221 -35.64 -24.95 2.48
N TYR A 222 -35.59 -24.80 1.14
CA TYR A 222 -36.34 -25.65 0.20
C TYR A 222 -35.35 -26.28 -0.78
N ARG A 223 -35.43 -27.63 -0.94
CA ARG A 223 -34.51 -28.41 -1.80
C ARG A 223 -33.04 -28.04 -1.56
N ASN A 224 -32.59 -28.02 -0.29
CA ASN A 224 -31.25 -27.65 0.13
C ASN A 224 -30.80 -26.22 -0.27
N THR A 225 -31.74 -25.33 -0.61
CA THR A 225 -31.48 -23.94 -0.97
C THR A 225 -32.11 -23.01 0.04
N LEU A 226 -31.31 -22.08 0.53
CA LEU A 226 -31.76 -21.07 1.49
C LEU A 226 -32.51 -19.95 0.76
N PHE A 227 -33.71 -19.67 1.16
CA PHE A 227 -34.53 -18.55 0.74
C PHE A 227 -34.68 -17.56 1.90
N ASN A 228 -34.48 -16.30 1.65
CA ASN A 228 -34.67 -15.23 2.64
C ASN A 228 -36.00 -14.55 2.40
N TYR A 229 -36.64 -14.08 3.45
CA TYR A 229 -37.82 -13.23 3.37
C TYR A 229 -37.52 -12.01 2.48
N GLU A 230 -38.42 -11.68 1.54
CA GLU A 230 -38.12 -10.71 0.49
C GLU A 230 -38.05 -9.29 1.02
N ASP A 231 -38.93 -8.92 2.00
CA ASP A 231 -38.98 -7.56 2.58
C ASP A 231 -37.88 -7.30 3.63
N GLY A 232 -36.97 -8.26 3.82
CA GLY A 232 -35.74 -8.08 4.58
C GLY A 232 -35.84 -8.57 6.02
N ARG A 233 -35.49 -7.68 6.99
CA ARG A 233 -35.37 -8.04 8.40
C ARG A 233 -36.46 -7.35 9.23
N PHE A 234 -36.85 -7.99 10.34
CA PHE A 234 -37.78 -7.43 11.32
C PHE A 234 -37.03 -6.69 12.43
N GLN A 235 -37.53 -5.51 12.80
CA GLN A 235 -37.04 -4.75 13.96
C GLN A 235 -37.72 -5.22 15.27
N HIS A 236 -38.95 -5.82 15.18
CA HIS A 236 -39.70 -6.34 16.29
C HIS A 236 -39.93 -7.83 16.13
N GLN A 237 -39.65 -8.58 17.20
CA GLN A 237 -39.74 -10.05 17.25
C GLN A 237 -41.15 -10.55 16.89
N VAL A 238 -42.17 -9.92 17.46
CA VAL A 238 -43.58 -10.36 17.37
C VAL A 238 -44.06 -10.39 15.92
N GLU A 239 -43.69 -9.38 15.11
CA GLU A 239 -44.10 -9.31 13.69
C GLU A 239 -43.56 -10.48 12.90
N GLY A 240 -42.26 -10.81 13.12
CA GLY A 240 -41.61 -11.94 12.44
C GLY A 240 -42.09 -13.29 12.94
N GLU A 241 -42.40 -13.44 14.22
CA GLU A 241 -42.95 -14.70 14.81
C GLU A 241 -44.33 -15.05 14.23
N ILE A 242 -45.17 -14.04 14.03
CA ILE A 242 -46.51 -14.25 13.42
C ILE A 242 -46.34 -14.84 12.02
N LEU A 243 -45.44 -14.26 11.21
CA LEU A 243 -45.18 -14.77 9.84
C LEU A 243 -44.46 -16.13 9.87
N ALA A 244 -43.52 -16.32 10.80
CA ALA A 244 -42.81 -17.57 10.95
C ALA A 244 -43.77 -18.74 11.31
N ASN A 245 -44.72 -18.49 12.18
CA ASN A 245 -45.76 -19.49 12.53
C ASN A 245 -46.71 -19.75 11.37
N LYS A 246 -47.09 -18.71 10.59
CA LYS A 246 -47.93 -18.86 9.40
C LYS A 246 -47.31 -19.73 8.36
N VAL A 247 -45.99 -19.58 8.11
CA VAL A 247 -45.29 -20.35 7.03
C VAL A 247 -44.95 -21.79 7.42
N LYS A 248 -44.94 -22.15 8.70
CA LYS A 248 -44.61 -23.52 9.17
C LYS A 248 -45.56 -24.58 8.69
N GLU A 249 -46.85 -24.21 8.56
CA GLU A 249 -47.95 -25.15 8.24
C GLU A 249 -48.28 -25.20 6.73
N ALA A 250 -47.60 -24.42 5.92
CA ALA A 250 -47.85 -24.29 4.53
C ALA A 250 -46.75 -24.94 3.67
N ASP A 251 -47.07 -25.50 2.52
CA ASP A 251 -46.06 -25.87 1.54
C ASP A 251 -45.39 -24.63 0.93
N PHE A 252 -44.11 -24.77 0.59
CA PHE A 252 -43.38 -23.78 -0.16
C PHE A 252 -43.66 -23.93 -1.65
N GLU A 253 -44.02 -22.86 -2.32
CA GLU A 253 -44.32 -22.81 -3.74
C GLU A 253 -43.30 -21.88 -4.45
N ILE A 254 -42.75 -22.33 -5.59
CA ILE A 254 -41.94 -21.51 -6.47
C ILE A 254 -42.86 -20.63 -7.34
N VAL A 255 -42.79 -19.33 -7.16
CA VAL A 255 -43.63 -18.33 -7.85
C VAL A 255 -43.06 -17.96 -9.22
N SER A 256 -41.72 -17.71 -9.25
CA SER A 256 -41.05 -17.36 -10.51
C SER A 256 -39.58 -17.69 -10.50
N VAL A 257 -39.04 -17.98 -11.69
CA VAL A 257 -37.63 -18.25 -11.93
C VAL A 257 -37.13 -17.33 -13.03
N ASN A 258 -36.38 -16.30 -12.65
CA ASN A 258 -35.83 -15.31 -13.56
C ASN A 258 -34.34 -15.53 -13.79
N LYS A 259 -33.96 -16.06 -14.95
CA LYS A 259 -32.55 -16.26 -15.33
C LYS A 259 -32.12 -15.22 -16.35
N LYS A 260 -31.25 -14.29 -15.93
CA LYS A 260 -30.72 -13.21 -16.77
C LYS A 260 -29.25 -13.46 -17.10
N LYS A 261 -28.93 -13.47 -18.39
CA LYS A 261 -27.55 -13.46 -18.85
C LYS A 261 -26.94 -12.09 -18.57
N GLY A 262 -25.70 -12.07 -18.11
CA GLY A 262 -24.94 -10.87 -17.85
C GLY A 262 -23.49 -11.02 -18.29
N THR A 263 -22.81 -9.90 -18.42
CA THR A 263 -21.38 -9.83 -18.76
C THR A 263 -20.60 -9.40 -17.53
N ASP A 264 -19.60 -10.18 -17.17
CA ASP A 264 -18.66 -9.82 -16.10
C ASP A 264 -17.32 -9.44 -16.74
N TYR A 265 -17.04 -8.16 -16.66
CA TYR A 265 -15.91 -7.56 -17.33
C TYR A 265 -14.59 -7.75 -16.57
N ALA A 266 -13.49 -7.84 -17.32
CA ALA A 266 -12.16 -7.84 -16.71
C ALA A 266 -11.95 -6.61 -15.81
N PRO A 267 -11.29 -6.78 -14.65
CA PRO A 267 -10.97 -5.64 -13.80
C PRO A 267 -10.06 -4.67 -14.55
N LYS A 268 -10.27 -3.35 -14.36
CA LYS A 268 -9.50 -2.29 -15.02
C LYS A 268 -8.00 -2.43 -14.73
N LEU A 269 -7.16 -1.85 -15.58
CA LEU A 269 -5.72 -1.71 -15.34
C LEU A 269 -5.46 -1.02 -14.00
N PHE A 270 -4.23 -1.10 -13.52
CA PHE A 270 -3.87 -0.45 -12.27
C PHE A 270 -3.47 1.01 -12.46
N ASP A 271 -4.08 1.87 -11.66
CA ASP A 271 -3.47 3.09 -11.16
C ASP A 271 -2.66 2.78 -9.89
N LEU A 272 -1.96 3.75 -9.33
CA LEU A 272 -1.17 3.54 -8.12
C LEU A 272 -2.02 3.12 -6.92
N THR A 273 -3.16 3.78 -6.68
CA THR A 273 -4.04 3.46 -5.55
C THR A 273 -4.60 2.04 -5.66
N GLY A 274 -5.09 1.67 -6.84
CA GLY A 274 -5.60 0.33 -7.10
C GLY A 274 -4.55 -0.76 -6.89
N LEU A 275 -3.30 -0.50 -7.31
CA LEU A 275 -2.18 -1.42 -7.09
C LEU A 275 -1.85 -1.55 -5.59
N GLN A 276 -1.79 -0.43 -4.86
CA GLN A 276 -1.54 -0.42 -3.42
C GLN A 276 -2.62 -1.18 -2.64
N VAL A 277 -3.89 -0.95 -2.98
CA VAL A 277 -5.04 -1.68 -2.39
C VAL A 277 -4.94 -3.18 -2.69
N HIS A 278 -4.64 -3.55 -3.93
CA HIS A 278 -4.47 -4.95 -4.32
C HIS A 278 -3.35 -5.63 -3.55
N CYS A 279 -2.17 -5.00 -3.48
CA CYS A 279 -1.00 -5.55 -2.79
C CYS A 279 -1.20 -5.63 -1.27
N ASN A 280 -1.88 -4.66 -0.67
CA ASN A 280 -2.21 -4.71 0.76
C ASN A 280 -3.17 -5.87 1.08
N ASN A 281 -4.23 -6.04 0.29
CA ASN A 281 -5.20 -7.12 0.50
C ASN A 281 -4.58 -8.50 0.26
N LYS A 282 -3.84 -8.68 -0.83
CA LYS A 282 -3.32 -9.97 -1.28
C LYS A 282 -2.04 -10.40 -0.55
N PHE A 283 -1.11 -9.47 -0.35
CA PHE A 283 0.24 -9.75 0.17
C PHE A 283 0.50 -9.14 1.53
N GLY A 284 -0.35 -8.20 1.99
CA GLY A 284 -0.15 -7.47 3.25
C GLY A 284 0.91 -6.37 3.17
N PHE A 285 1.32 -5.94 1.95
CA PHE A 285 2.26 -4.84 1.78
C PHE A 285 1.62 -3.51 2.18
N SER A 286 2.41 -2.63 2.79
CA SER A 286 1.96 -1.26 3.02
C SER A 286 1.85 -0.48 1.69
N ALA A 287 1.14 0.64 1.73
CA ALA A 287 1.07 1.54 0.58
C ALA A 287 2.47 2.05 0.16
N ASP A 288 3.32 2.35 1.13
CA ASP A 288 4.69 2.82 0.92
C ASP A 288 5.61 1.70 0.38
N ASP A 289 5.51 0.47 0.93
CA ASP A 289 6.27 -0.67 0.41
C ASP A 289 5.89 -0.97 -1.04
N THR A 290 4.59 -0.95 -1.36
CA THR A 290 4.12 -1.15 -2.74
C THR A 290 4.68 -0.08 -3.68
N LEU A 291 4.65 1.20 -3.26
CA LEU A 291 5.22 2.28 -4.05
C LEU A 291 6.72 2.11 -4.26
N LYS A 292 7.47 1.76 -3.22
CA LYS A 292 8.93 1.49 -3.33
C LYS A 292 9.23 0.32 -4.26
N ILE A 293 8.43 -0.74 -4.21
CA ILE A 293 8.59 -1.91 -5.07
C ILE A 293 8.33 -1.54 -6.53
N VAL A 294 7.18 -0.91 -6.82
CA VAL A 294 6.83 -0.57 -8.21
C VAL A 294 7.73 0.51 -8.78
N GLN A 295 8.27 1.42 -7.96
CA GLN A 295 9.29 2.39 -8.35
C GLN A 295 10.58 1.68 -8.82
N LYS A 296 11.04 0.64 -8.11
CA LYS A 296 12.18 -0.16 -8.53
C LYS A 296 11.92 -0.92 -9.83
N LEU A 297 10.71 -1.49 -9.99
CA LEU A 297 10.32 -2.14 -11.26
C LEU A 297 10.35 -1.15 -12.44
N TYR A 298 9.92 0.08 -12.23
CA TYR A 298 10.01 1.15 -13.22
C TYR A 298 11.47 1.51 -13.54
N GLU A 299 12.33 1.66 -12.54
CA GLU A 299 13.76 1.95 -12.72
C GLU A 299 14.48 0.83 -13.49
N MET A 300 14.04 -0.42 -13.31
CA MET A 300 14.48 -1.59 -14.10
C MET A 300 13.83 -1.65 -15.49
N LYS A 301 12.95 -0.71 -15.84
CA LYS A 301 12.20 -0.62 -17.09
C LYS A 301 11.27 -1.80 -17.39
N VAL A 302 10.89 -2.60 -16.40
CA VAL A 302 9.98 -3.73 -16.58
C VAL A 302 8.50 -3.35 -16.51
N VAL A 303 8.19 -2.19 -15.92
CA VAL A 303 6.85 -1.58 -15.91
C VAL A 303 6.91 -0.10 -16.29
N THR A 304 5.79 0.48 -16.67
CA THR A 304 5.63 1.92 -16.95
C THR A 304 5.62 2.74 -15.65
N TYR A 305 5.60 4.06 -15.77
CA TYR A 305 5.67 4.98 -14.64
C TYR A 305 4.57 4.71 -13.61
N PRO A 306 4.90 4.58 -12.31
CA PRO A 306 3.96 4.06 -11.33
C PRO A 306 3.06 5.10 -10.65
N ARG A 307 3.42 6.40 -10.68
CA ARG A 307 2.68 7.43 -9.96
C ARG A 307 1.57 8.02 -10.81
N VAL A 308 0.62 7.17 -11.17
CA VAL A 308 -0.48 7.48 -12.10
C VAL A 308 -1.82 7.40 -11.37
N ASP A 309 -2.78 8.19 -11.83
CA ASP A 309 -4.14 8.32 -11.29
C ASP A 309 -5.21 7.74 -12.22
N THR A 310 -4.80 7.26 -13.40
CA THR A 310 -5.71 6.67 -14.39
C THR A 310 -5.54 5.17 -14.55
N THR A 311 -6.62 4.50 -14.93
CA THR A 311 -6.67 3.08 -15.27
C THR A 311 -6.77 2.87 -16.79
N PHE A 312 -6.55 3.91 -17.59
CA PHE A 312 -6.71 3.91 -19.04
C PHE A 312 -5.36 4.01 -19.75
N LEU A 313 -5.34 3.55 -21.01
CA LEU A 313 -4.25 3.71 -21.96
C LEU A 313 -4.64 4.73 -23.03
N PRO A 314 -3.71 5.51 -23.57
CA PRO A 314 -3.95 6.35 -24.73
C PRO A 314 -3.95 5.49 -26.00
N ASN A 315 -4.52 6.02 -27.08
CA ASN A 315 -4.71 5.30 -28.32
C ASN A 315 -3.39 4.94 -29.05
N ASP A 316 -2.32 5.69 -28.83
CA ASP A 316 -0.98 5.46 -29.38
C ASP A 316 -0.27 4.23 -28.81
N VAL A 317 -0.72 3.74 -27.63
CA VAL A 317 -0.23 2.49 -27.02
C VAL A 317 -0.87 1.25 -27.68
N TYR A 318 -2.07 1.38 -28.30
CA TYR A 318 -2.77 0.23 -28.87
C TYR A 318 -1.95 -0.59 -29.88
N PRO A 319 -1.25 0.00 -30.86
CA PRO A 319 -0.43 -0.76 -31.81
C PRO A 319 0.70 -1.56 -31.15
N LYS A 320 1.16 -1.12 -29.98
CA LYS A 320 2.29 -1.70 -29.24
C LYS A 320 1.90 -2.91 -28.38
N VAL A 321 0.60 -3.09 -28.10
CA VAL A 321 0.08 -4.14 -27.19
C VAL A 321 0.50 -5.54 -27.65
N GLY A 322 0.36 -5.85 -28.95
CA GLY A 322 0.78 -7.14 -29.50
C GLY A 322 2.25 -7.45 -29.27
N GLY A 323 3.11 -6.44 -29.50
CA GLY A 323 4.55 -6.54 -29.26
C GLY A 323 4.92 -6.66 -27.77
N ILE A 324 4.15 -6.03 -26.87
CA ILE A 324 4.34 -6.22 -25.43
C ILE A 324 3.96 -7.64 -25.03
N LEU A 325 2.77 -8.13 -25.45
CA LEU A 325 2.29 -9.48 -25.13
C LEU A 325 3.25 -10.57 -25.62
N SER A 326 3.80 -10.45 -26.83
CA SER A 326 4.73 -11.42 -27.39
C SER A 326 6.06 -11.52 -26.63
N LYS A 327 6.47 -10.44 -25.96
CA LYS A 327 7.70 -10.39 -25.17
C LYS A 327 7.53 -10.92 -23.73
N LEU A 328 6.33 -11.18 -23.28
CA LEU A 328 6.05 -11.73 -21.94
C LEU A 328 6.21 -13.26 -21.93
N THR A 329 7.44 -13.75 -22.12
CA THR A 329 7.75 -15.16 -22.35
C THR A 329 7.40 -16.04 -21.15
N ASN A 330 7.52 -15.55 -19.93
CA ASN A 330 7.12 -16.23 -18.70
C ASN A 330 5.59 -16.38 -18.54
N TYR A 331 4.81 -15.73 -19.42
CA TYR A 331 3.34 -15.75 -19.46
C TYR A 331 2.82 -16.30 -20.80
N SER A 332 3.65 -17.04 -21.55
CA SER A 332 3.33 -17.56 -22.89
C SER A 332 1.99 -18.30 -22.93
N ASP A 333 1.70 -19.15 -21.93
CA ASP A 333 0.44 -19.89 -21.86
C ASP A 333 -0.80 -18.97 -21.82
N LEU A 334 -0.64 -17.75 -21.28
CA LEU A 334 -1.69 -16.74 -21.20
C LEU A 334 -1.69 -15.78 -22.38
N THR A 335 -0.57 -15.55 -23.04
CA THR A 335 -0.48 -14.59 -24.15
C THR A 335 -0.72 -15.23 -25.50
N GLN A 336 -0.34 -16.51 -25.72
CA GLN A 336 -0.55 -17.25 -26.96
C GLN A 336 -2.00 -17.22 -27.49
N PRO A 337 -3.05 -17.38 -26.65
CA PRO A 337 -4.42 -17.28 -27.13
C PRO A 337 -4.82 -15.92 -27.69
N LEU A 338 -4.06 -14.85 -27.38
CA LEU A 338 -4.28 -13.48 -27.83
C LEU A 338 -3.43 -13.15 -29.07
N LEU A 339 -2.28 -13.80 -29.21
CA LEU A 339 -1.37 -13.58 -30.33
C LEU A 339 -1.95 -14.25 -31.60
N GLY A 340 -1.74 -13.60 -32.76
CA GLY A 340 -2.33 -14.08 -34.02
C GLY A 340 -3.80 -13.69 -34.26
N LYS A 341 -4.44 -13.03 -33.29
CA LYS A 341 -5.79 -12.46 -33.43
C LYS A 341 -5.71 -10.93 -33.35
N LYS A 342 -6.65 -10.24 -34.00
CA LYS A 342 -6.79 -8.79 -33.83
C LYS A 342 -7.27 -8.51 -32.39
N ILE A 343 -6.40 -7.86 -31.59
CA ILE A 343 -6.74 -7.47 -30.23
C ILE A 343 -7.90 -6.45 -30.27
N LYS A 344 -8.96 -6.72 -29.50
CA LYS A 344 -10.14 -5.85 -29.46
C LYS A 344 -9.78 -4.50 -28.81
N LYS A 345 -9.93 -3.41 -29.57
CA LYS A 345 -9.80 -2.05 -29.04
C LYS A 345 -11.11 -1.66 -28.38
N THR A 346 -11.09 -1.35 -27.08
CA THR A 346 -12.29 -0.96 -26.32
C THR A 346 -12.07 0.36 -25.61
N THR A 347 -13.12 1.19 -25.51
CA THR A 347 -13.11 2.44 -24.75
C THR A 347 -13.02 2.23 -23.23
N ARG A 348 -13.11 0.98 -22.76
CA ARG A 348 -12.88 0.59 -21.37
C ARG A 348 -11.40 0.54 -21.00
N VAL A 349 -10.53 0.37 -22.01
CA VAL A 349 -9.07 0.30 -21.88
C VAL A 349 -8.40 1.51 -22.50
N PHE A 350 -8.87 1.98 -23.67
CA PHE A 350 -8.25 3.06 -24.44
C PHE A 350 -9.16 4.28 -24.50
N ASP A 351 -8.75 5.36 -23.83
CA ASP A 351 -9.51 6.63 -23.82
C ASP A 351 -8.55 7.78 -23.50
N ASP A 352 -8.16 8.54 -24.54
CA ASP A 352 -7.22 9.67 -24.42
C ASP A 352 -7.73 10.75 -23.47
N LYS A 353 -9.06 10.94 -23.38
CA LYS A 353 -9.67 11.95 -22.51
C LYS A 353 -9.54 11.63 -21.02
N LYS A 354 -9.25 10.37 -20.68
CA LYS A 354 -9.09 9.88 -19.31
C LYS A 354 -7.62 9.60 -18.95
N VAL A 355 -6.70 9.95 -19.83
CA VAL A 355 -5.26 9.94 -19.57
C VAL A 355 -4.83 11.38 -19.36
N THR A 356 -4.27 11.65 -18.18
CA THR A 356 -3.77 12.98 -17.79
C THR A 356 -2.27 13.09 -18.09
N ASP A 357 -1.44 13.02 -17.06
CA ASP A 357 0.02 13.15 -17.16
C ASP A 357 0.67 11.85 -17.67
N HIS A 358 0.16 10.71 -17.23
CA HIS A 358 0.67 9.37 -17.56
C HIS A 358 -0.49 8.36 -17.64
N HIS A 359 -0.29 7.27 -18.39
CA HIS A 359 -1.27 6.20 -18.52
C HIS A 359 -1.16 5.14 -17.40
N ALA A 360 -2.08 4.20 -17.34
CA ALA A 360 -2.11 3.09 -16.38
C ALA A 360 -0.79 2.31 -16.33
N ILE A 361 -0.52 1.68 -15.18
CA ILE A 361 0.67 0.86 -14.95
C ILE A 361 0.55 -0.44 -15.74
N ILE A 362 1.45 -0.67 -16.69
CA ILE A 362 1.51 -1.87 -17.52
C ILE A 362 2.95 -2.43 -17.60
N PRO A 363 3.14 -3.72 -17.94
CA PRO A 363 4.46 -4.24 -18.27
C PRO A 363 4.95 -3.64 -19.59
N THR A 364 6.28 -3.54 -19.75
CA THR A 364 6.93 -3.04 -20.97
C THR A 364 7.29 -4.14 -21.96
N GLY A 365 7.19 -5.41 -21.55
CA GLY A 365 7.71 -6.55 -22.27
C GLY A 365 9.17 -6.87 -21.99
N ILE A 366 9.85 -6.08 -21.15
CA ILE A 366 11.18 -6.40 -20.64
C ILE A 366 11.02 -7.35 -19.44
N GLU A 367 11.69 -8.49 -19.50
CA GLU A 367 11.72 -9.46 -18.40
C GLU A 367 13.05 -9.37 -17.65
N ALA A 368 13.00 -9.54 -16.33
CA ALA A 368 14.15 -9.50 -15.45
C ALA A 368 14.01 -10.55 -14.34
N ASN A 369 15.14 -10.97 -13.78
CA ASN A 369 15.13 -11.83 -12.59
C ASN A 369 14.81 -10.97 -11.35
N LEU A 370 13.60 -11.07 -10.86
CA LEU A 370 13.06 -10.23 -9.79
C LEU A 370 13.11 -10.95 -8.43
N PRO A 371 13.46 -10.25 -7.34
CA PRO A 371 13.21 -10.73 -5.98
C PRO A 371 11.74 -11.06 -5.75
N TYR A 372 11.45 -11.99 -4.82
CA TYR A 372 10.11 -12.54 -4.61
C TYR A 372 8.99 -11.50 -4.48
N ASN A 373 9.17 -10.47 -3.64
CA ASN A 373 8.17 -9.40 -3.47
C ASN A 373 8.00 -8.52 -4.71
N GLN A 374 9.08 -8.28 -5.47
CA GLN A 374 8.98 -7.56 -6.74
C GLN A 374 8.26 -8.42 -7.79
N GLN A 375 8.54 -9.72 -7.82
CA GLN A 375 7.86 -10.67 -8.70
C GLN A 375 6.35 -10.73 -8.42
N GLN A 376 5.92 -10.70 -7.16
CA GLN A 376 4.50 -10.69 -6.80
C GLN A 376 3.76 -9.44 -7.34
N VAL A 377 4.39 -8.27 -7.23
CA VAL A 377 3.82 -7.01 -7.74
C VAL A 377 3.82 -7.01 -9.27
N TYR A 378 4.92 -7.44 -9.90
CA TYR A 378 5.04 -7.56 -11.34
C TYR A 378 4.01 -8.54 -11.92
N ASP A 379 3.86 -9.74 -11.33
CA ASP A 379 2.84 -10.73 -11.72
C ASP A 379 1.43 -10.14 -11.66
N SER A 380 1.13 -9.39 -10.59
CA SER A 380 -0.18 -8.74 -10.46
C SER A 380 -0.46 -7.72 -11.56
N ILE A 381 0.54 -6.91 -11.92
CA ILE A 381 0.44 -5.92 -13.01
C ILE A 381 0.28 -6.64 -14.35
N THR A 382 1.13 -7.64 -14.62
CA THR A 382 1.17 -8.36 -15.90
C THR A 382 -0.11 -9.14 -16.14
N ARG A 383 -0.60 -9.89 -15.14
CA ARG A 383 -1.89 -10.61 -15.27
C ARG A 383 -3.06 -9.65 -15.47
N ARG A 384 -3.07 -8.51 -14.79
CA ARG A 384 -4.09 -7.48 -14.99
C ARG A 384 -4.07 -6.92 -16.42
N PHE A 385 -2.89 -6.68 -16.98
CA PHE A 385 -2.70 -6.24 -18.35
C PHE A 385 -3.16 -7.29 -19.36
N ILE A 386 -2.81 -8.55 -19.17
CA ILE A 386 -3.25 -9.65 -20.07
C ILE A 386 -4.79 -9.81 -20.01
N ALA A 387 -5.36 -9.78 -18.81
CA ALA A 387 -6.79 -10.05 -18.60
C ALA A 387 -7.73 -9.07 -19.34
N VAL A 388 -7.35 -7.80 -19.50
CA VAL A 388 -8.22 -6.81 -20.18
C VAL A 388 -8.36 -7.04 -21.68
N PHE A 389 -7.53 -7.91 -22.26
CA PHE A 389 -7.58 -8.29 -23.69
C PHE A 389 -8.24 -9.65 -23.92
N TYR A 390 -8.55 -10.41 -22.86
CA TYR A 390 -9.35 -11.61 -22.94
C TYR A 390 -10.82 -11.30 -23.21
N PRO A 391 -11.59 -12.27 -23.72
CA PRO A 391 -13.05 -12.15 -23.78
C PRO A 391 -13.62 -11.87 -22.39
N ASP A 392 -14.73 -11.17 -22.37
CA ASP A 392 -15.48 -10.95 -21.13
C ASP A 392 -16.03 -12.31 -20.63
N SER A 393 -16.20 -12.45 -19.31
CA SER A 393 -16.82 -13.62 -18.71
C SER A 393 -18.35 -13.49 -18.82
N GLU A 394 -19.00 -14.52 -19.35
CA GLU A 394 -20.46 -14.58 -19.39
C GLU A 394 -20.97 -15.25 -18.12
N VAL A 395 -22.00 -14.68 -17.55
CA VAL A 395 -22.61 -15.17 -16.30
C VAL A 395 -24.13 -15.25 -16.46
N ALA A 396 -24.75 -16.18 -15.75
CA ALA A 396 -26.19 -16.18 -15.56
C ALA A 396 -26.51 -15.86 -14.09
N ASN A 397 -27.29 -14.82 -13.88
CA ASN A 397 -27.83 -14.48 -12.58
C ASN A 397 -29.25 -15.02 -12.51
N THR A 398 -29.47 -16.01 -11.64
CA THR A 398 -30.80 -16.60 -11.44
C THR A 398 -31.38 -16.03 -10.15
N THR A 399 -32.56 -15.45 -10.24
CA THR A 399 -33.36 -15.02 -9.07
C THR A 399 -34.58 -15.88 -9.03
N VAL A 400 -34.82 -16.50 -7.90
CA VAL A 400 -36.01 -17.35 -7.67
C VAL A 400 -36.83 -16.71 -6.58
N LEU A 401 -38.11 -16.48 -6.87
CA LEU A 401 -39.11 -16.06 -5.92
C LEU A 401 -39.95 -17.24 -5.53
N GLY A 402 -40.21 -17.40 -4.26
CA GLY A 402 -41.12 -18.41 -3.74
C GLY A 402 -42.03 -17.82 -2.67
N LYS A 403 -43.02 -18.55 -2.23
CA LYS A 403 -43.89 -18.16 -1.14
C LYS A 403 -44.33 -19.37 -0.31
N ALA A 404 -44.63 -19.15 0.96
CA ALA A 404 -45.34 -20.09 1.81
C ALA A 404 -46.43 -19.31 2.56
N ALA A 405 -47.68 -19.75 2.53
CA ALA A 405 -48.84 -19.04 3.09
C ALA A 405 -48.87 -17.55 2.72
N ASP A 406 -48.61 -17.23 1.45
CA ASP A 406 -48.53 -15.86 0.88
C ASP A 406 -47.37 -14.98 1.40
N VAL A 407 -46.48 -15.51 2.22
CA VAL A 407 -45.26 -14.82 2.68
C VAL A 407 -44.19 -14.99 1.60
N PRO A 408 -43.65 -13.89 1.02
CA PRO A 408 -42.71 -13.95 -0.10
C PRO A 408 -41.28 -14.25 0.38
N PHE A 409 -40.60 -15.10 -0.38
CA PHE A 409 -39.19 -15.45 -0.16
C PHE A 409 -38.39 -15.32 -1.46
N LYS A 410 -37.11 -15.06 -1.32
CA LYS A 410 -36.20 -14.86 -2.44
C LYS A 410 -34.86 -15.56 -2.22
N THR A 411 -34.35 -16.16 -3.29
CA THR A 411 -32.96 -16.56 -3.35
C THR A 411 -32.33 -16.11 -4.67
N SER A 412 -31.01 -16.01 -4.72
CA SER A 412 -30.29 -15.65 -5.93
C SER A 412 -28.98 -16.43 -6.03
N GLY A 413 -28.68 -16.88 -7.24
CA GLY A 413 -27.45 -17.56 -7.57
C GLY A 413 -26.77 -16.97 -8.80
N LYS A 414 -25.48 -17.18 -8.92
CA LYS A 414 -24.66 -16.74 -10.07
C LYS A 414 -23.92 -17.94 -10.63
N GLU A 415 -24.15 -18.24 -11.88
CA GLU A 415 -23.46 -19.29 -12.63
C GLU A 415 -22.48 -18.64 -13.63
N ILE A 416 -21.25 -19.10 -13.70
CA ILE A 416 -20.29 -18.67 -14.71
C ILE A 416 -20.46 -19.56 -15.94
N ILE A 417 -20.96 -18.99 -17.05
CA ILE A 417 -21.20 -19.71 -18.32
C ILE A 417 -19.87 -19.86 -19.07
N THR A 418 -19.13 -18.74 -19.21
CA THR A 418 -17.80 -18.74 -19.83
C THR A 418 -16.81 -18.05 -18.92
N GLN A 419 -15.64 -18.66 -18.74
CA GLN A 419 -14.62 -18.13 -17.85
C GLN A 419 -14.03 -16.78 -18.33
N GLY A 420 -13.87 -16.63 -19.65
CA GLY A 420 -13.29 -15.41 -20.22
C GLY A 420 -11.96 -15.03 -19.56
N TRP A 421 -11.81 -13.78 -19.17
CA TRP A 421 -10.62 -13.23 -18.52
C TRP A 421 -10.23 -13.90 -17.19
N ARG A 422 -11.15 -14.61 -16.54
CA ARG A 422 -10.91 -15.24 -15.23
C ARG A 422 -9.80 -16.29 -15.27
N VAL A 423 -9.60 -16.95 -16.42
CA VAL A 423 -8.53 -17.94 -16.63
C VAL A 423 -7.13 -17.36 -16.35
N VAL A 424 -6.96 -16.05 -16.55
CA VAL A 424 -5.68 -15.37 -16.33
C VAL A 424 -5.26 -15.36 -14.85
N PHE A 425 -6.23 -15.41 -13.93
CA PHE A 425 -5.97 -15.37 -12.48
C PHE A 425 -6.01 -16.76 -11.83
N ALA A 426 -6.50 -17.76 -12.53
CA ALA A 426 -6.53 -19.13 -12.03
C ALA A 426 -5.10 -19.69 -11.91
N THR A 427 -4.74 -20.15 -10.71
CA THR A 427 -3.43 -20.76 -10.46
C THR A 427 -3.42 -22.27 -10.74
N ASN A 428 -4.58 -22.93 -10.69
CA ASN A 428 -4.79 -24.37 -10.99
C ASN A 428 -6.26 -24.58 -11.37
N GLU A 429 -6.59 -25.71 -12.02
CA GLU A 429 -7.98 -26.11 -12.30
C GLU A 429 -8.85 -26.20 -11.03
N SER A 430 -8.24 -26.52 -9.88
CA SER A 430 -8.92 -26.53 -8.58
C SER A 430 -9.31 -25.13 -8.09
N ALA A 431 -8.57 -24.08 -8.47
CA ALA A 431 -8.91 -22.69 -8.13
C ALA A 431 -10.10 -22.18 -8.97
N LEU A 432 -10.18 -22.58 -10.25
CA LEU A 432 -11.36 -22.32 -11.10
C LEU A 432 -12.62 -22.99 -10.56
N LYS A 433 -12.50 -24.24 -10.08
CA LYS A 433 -13.61 -24.97 -9.45
C LYS A 433 -14.04 -24.36 -8.11
N LYS A 434 -13.11 -23.74 -7.37
CA LYS A 434 -13.42 -23.08 -6.09
C LYS A 434 -14.16 -21.75 -6.29
N GLU A 435 -13.80 -20.94 -7.29
CA GLU A 435 -14.56 -19.73 -7.65
C GLU A 435 -15.98 -20.05 -8.15
N THR A 436 -16.16 -21.17 -8.87
CA THR A 436 -17.51 -21.64 -9.27
C THR A 436 -18.33 -22.11 -8.08
N ASN A 437 -17.69 -22.67 -7.03
CA ASN A 437 -18.39 -23.14 -5.83
C ASN A 437 -18.67 -22.05 -4.79
N GLU A 438 -17.97 -20.89 -4.84
CA GLU A 438 -18.25 -19.73 -3.97
C GLU A 438 -19.51 -18.96 -4.41
N HIS A 439 -19.95 -19.15 -5.65
CA HIS A 439 -21.25 -18.67 -6.13
C HIS A 439 -22.25 -19.80 -6.02
N ALA A 440 -23.27 -19.66 -5.16
CA ALA A 440 -24.31 -20.67 -5.01
C ALA A 440 -24.94 -20.99 -6.38
N ILE A 441 -24.58 -22.13 -6.93
CA ILE A 441 -25.27 -22.68 -8.12
C ILE A 441 -26.61 -23.20 -7.60
N LEU A 442 -27.69 -22.54 -8.00
CA LEU A 442 -29.02 -22.95 -7.62
C LEU A 442 -29.42 -24.23 -8.37
N PRO A 443 -30.13 -25.18 -7.73
CA PRO A 443 -30.77 -26.27 -8.43
C PRO A 443 -31.78 -25.73 -9.44
N THR A 444 -32.15 -26.52 -10.41
CA THR A 444 -33.21 -26.15 -11.36
C THR A 444 -34.54 -26.17 -10.63
N PHE A 445 -35.18 -25.02 -10.52
CA PHE A 445 -36.53 -24.84 -10.01
C PHE A 445 -37.52 -24.69 -11.14
N ILE A 446 -38.74 -25.15 -10.91
CA ILE A 446 -39.86 -25.06 -11.87
C ILE A 446 -40.94 -24.18 -11.25
N GLU A 447 -41.45 -23.22 -12.04
CA GLU A 447 -42.56 -22.37 -11.58
C GLU A 447 -43.81 -23.21 -11.27
N GLY A 448 -44.42 -22.95 -10.12
CA GLY A 448 -45.57 -23.71 -9.62
C GLY A 448 -45.21 -24.97 -8.85
N GLU A 449 -43.94 -25.40 -8.79
CA GLU A 449 -43.55 -26.53 -7.93
C GLU A 449 -43.77 -26.22 -6.46
N LYS A 450 -44.29 -27.22 -5.72
CA LYS A 450 -44.59 -27.11 -4.27
C LYS A 450 -43.99 -28.28 -3.51
N GLY A 451 -43.71 -28.03 -2.24
CA GLY A 451 -43.26 -29.08 -1.36
C GLY A 451 -42.87 -28.62 0.05
N SER A 452 -42.53 -29.61 0.86
CA SER A 452 -42.12 -29.34 2.23
C SER A 452 -40.83 -28.51 2.31
N HIS A 453 -40.75 -27.64 3.30
CA HIS A 453 -39.62 -26.76 3.54
C HIS A 453 -39.31 -26.63 5.05
N GLU A 454 -38.17 -26.08 5.38
CA GLU A 454 -37.73 -25.92 6.76
C GLU A 454 -37.59 -24.40 7.07
N PRO A 455 -38.66 -23.77 7.62
CA PRO A 455 -38.59 -22.34 8.00
C PRO A 455 -37.77 -22.16 9.29
N SER A 456 -37.02 -21.08 9.32
CA SER A 456 -36.22 -20.69 10.47
C SER A 456 -36.39 -19.20 10.75
N PHE A 457 -36.55 -18.85 12.02
CA PHE A 457 -36.65 -17.49 12.50
C PHE A 457 -35.47 -17.20 13.44
N LEU A 458 -34.54 -16.33 13.00
CA LEU A 458 -33.24 -16.18 13.63
C LEU A 458 -33.08 -14.77 14.20
N GLN A 459 -32.82 -14.68 15.51
CA GLN A 459 -32.37 -13.44 16.13
C GLN A 459 -30.91 -13.20 15.80
N LYS A 460 -30.59 -12.00 15.32
CA LYS A 460 -29.24 -11.50 15.04
C LYS A 460 -29.04 -10.15 15.71
N GLU A 461 -27.80 -9.70 15.75
CA GLU A 461 -27.45 -8.37 16.23
C GLU A 461 -26.69 -7.60 15.16
N THR A 462 -26.92 -6.31 15.09
CA THR A 462 -26.12 -5.42 14.26
C THR A 462 -24.67 -5.46 14.73
N LYS A 463 -23.73 -5.26 13.79
CA LYS A 463 -22.29 -5.29 14.07
C LYS A 463 -21.68 -3.92 13.79
N PRO A 464 -20.68 -3.50 14.58
CA PRO A 464 -19.98 -2.25 14.32
C PRO A 464 -19.25 -2.32 12.96
N PRO A 465 -19.00 -1.17 12.34
CA PRO A 465 -18.17 -1.12 11.15
C PRO A 465 -16.76 -1.63 11.48
N LYS A 466 -16.05 -2.15 10.47
CA LYS A 466 -14.69 -2.66 10.65
C LYS A 466 -13.70 -1.50 10.76
N ASN A 467 -12.66 -1.66 11.58
CA ASN A 467 -11.50 -0.79 11.57
C ASN A 467 -10.86 -0.74 10.18
N PHE A 468 -10.23 0.37 9.84
CA PHE A 468 -9.53 0.51 8.57
C PHE A 468 -8.31 -0.42 8.49
N THR A 469 -8.11 -0.99 7.30
CA THR A 469 -6.80 -1.44 6.82
C THR A 469 -6.19 -0.32 5.98
N GLU A 470 -4.90 -0.37 5.63
CA GLU A 470 -4.35 0.63 4.70
C GLU A 470 -5.09 0.62 3.36
N ALA A 471 -5.50 -0.56 2.86
CA ALA A 471 -6.30 -0.67 1.64
C ALA A 471 -7.65 0.05 1.74
N SER A 472 -8.40 -0.17 2.83
CA SER A 472 -9.70 0.48 3.01
C SER A 472 -9.56 1.97 3.33
N LEU A 473 -8.48 2.40 4.00
CA LEU A 473 -8.17 3.82 4.22
C LEU A 473 -7.84 4.53 2.89
N LEU A 474 -7.02 3.92 2.03
CA LEU A 474 -6.74 4.46 0.69
C LEU A 474 -8.02 4.64 -0.14
N ARG A 475 -8.95 3.66 -0.07
CA ARG A 475 -10.25 3.78 -0.73
C ARG A 475 -11.12 4.86 -0.11
N ALA A 476 -11.11 5.00 1.21
CA ALA A 476 -11.83 6.09 1.90
C ALA A 476 -11.28 7.46 1.51
N MET A 477 -9.95 7.62 1.43
CA MET A 477 -9.31 8.83 0.93
C MET A 477 -9.70 9.12 -0.54
N GLU A 478 -9.70 8.10 -1.40
CA GLU A 478 -10.08 8.22 -2.81
C GLU A 478 -11.55 8.64 -2.97
N THR A 479 -12.44 8.11 -2.15
CA THR A 479 -13.89 8.36 -2.24
C THR A 479 -14.38 9.45 -1.27
N ALA A 480 -13.50 10.17 -0.61
CA ALA A 480 -13.83 11.18 0.39
C ALA A 480 -14.79 12.28 -0.17
N GLY A 481 -14.69 12.57 -1.45
CA GLY A 481 -15.61 13.51 -2.12
C GLY A 481 -17.08 13.11 -2.08
N LYS A 482 -17.40 11.82 -1.88
CA LYS A 482 -18.81 11.38 -1.75
C LYS A 482 -19.48 11.88 -0.47
N GLN A 483 -18.69 12.33 0.51
CA GLN A 483 -19.17 12.86 1.78
C GLN A 483 -19.35 14.39 1.75
N VAL A 484 -19.05 15.03 0.60
CA VAL A 484 -19.18 16.47 0.42
C VAL A 484 -20.56 16.77 -0.16
N ASP A 485 -21.29 17.69 0.47
CA ASP A 485 -22.68 18.01 0.11
C ASP A 485 -22.80 18.80 -1.22
N ASP A 486 -21.79 19.60 -1.55
CA ASP A 486 -21.75 20.40 -2.80
C ASP A 486 -21.45 19.52 -4.01
N ASP A 487 -22.35 19.49 -4.99
CA ASP A 487 -22.27 18.63 -6.18
C ASP A 487 -21.06 18.96 -7.06
N GLU A 488 -20.70 20.24 -7.21
CA GLU A 488 -19.56 20.66 -8.02
C GLU A 488 -18.24 20.27 -7.33
N MET A 489 -18.13 20.48 -6.02
CA MET A 489 -16.97 20.01 -5.23
C MET A 489 -16.88 18.49 -5.24
N ARG A 490 -18.02 17.80 -5.14
CA ARG A 490 -18.07 16.33 -5.23
C ARG A 490 -17.55 15.82 -6.56
N GLU A 491 -17.91 16.45 -7.67
CA GLU A 491 -17.43 16.11 -9.01
C GLU A 491 -15.92 16.32 -9.14
N LEU A 492 -15.41 17.46 -8.68
CA LEU A 492 -13.96 17.76 -8.68
C LEU A 492 -13.15 16.82 -7.79
N MET A 493 -13.73 16.40 -6.67
CA MET A 493 -13.08 15.41 -5.77
C MET A 493 -13.19 13.98 -6.27
N LYS A 494 -14.00 13.65 -7.28
CA LYS A 494 -13.99 12.31 -7.89
C LYS A 494 -12.64 11.97 -8.49
N GLU A 495 -11.93 12.94 -9.01
CA GLU A 495 -10.60 12.72 -9.62
C GLU A 495 -9.49 12.60 -8.57
N ASN A 496 -9.51 13.42 -7.52
CA ASN A 496 -8.39 13.55 -6.58
C ASN A 496 -8.66 12.98 -5.18
N GLY A 497 -9.92 12.93 -4.74
CA GLY A 497 -10.30 12.52 -3.39
C GLY A 497 -9.65 13.40 -2.32
N ASN A 498 -9.32 12.82 -1.17
CA ASN A 498 -8.52 13.47 -0.13
C ASN A 498 -7.04 13.17 -0.38
N GLY A 499 -6.38 14.04 -1.16
CA GLY A 499 -5.00 13.90 -1.60
C GLY A 499 -4.82 13.12 -2.91
N ARG A 500 -3.82 13.52 -3.69
CA ARG A 500 -3.47 12.85 -4.95
C ARG A 500 -2.95 11.43 -4.71
N PRO A 501 -3.19 10.48 -5.62
CA PRO A 501 -2.72 9.10 -5.49
C PRO A 501 -1.25 8.97 -5.12
N CYS A 502 -0.38 9.79 -5.73
CA CYS A 502 1.07 9.76 -5.48
C CYS A 502 1.47 10.22 -4.06
N THR A 503 0.62 10.97 -3.34
CA THR A 503 0.94 11.51 -2.01
C THR A 503 0.27 10.75 -0.87
N ARG A 504 -0.79 9.96 -1.10
CA ARG A 504 -1.56 9.27 -0.04
C ARG A 504 -0.68 8.35 0.82
N ALA A 505 0.22 7.58 0.21
CA ALA A 505 1.15 6.71 0.93
C ALA A 505 2.04 7.50 1.89
N SER A 506 2.64 8.60 1.43
CA SER A 506 3.51 9.45 2.27
C SER A 506 2.76 10.15 3.40
N ILE A 507 1.48 10.49 3.18
CA ILE A 507 0.60 11.05 4.22
C ILE A 507 0.33 10.00 5.30
N ILE A 508 -0.04 8.77 4.93
CA ILE A 508 -0.26 7.67 5.87
C ILE A 508 1.03 7.37 6.65
N GLU A 509 2.18 7.30 5.98
CA GLU A 509 3.47 7.10 6.66
C GLU A 509 3.84 8.28 7.59
N THR A 510 3.45 9.50 7.24
CA THR A 510 3.63 10.65 8.13
C THR A 510 2.81 10.52 9.41
N LEU A 511 1.57 10.05 9.33
CA LEU A 511 0.74 9.76 10.51
C LEU A 511 1.39 8.70 11.41
N PHE A 512 1.97 7.63 10.84
CA PHE A 512 2.74 6.64 11.59
C PHE A 512 4.00 7.23 12.24
N LYS A 513 4.80 8.00 11.47
CA LYS A 513 6.02 8.67 11.98
C LYS A 513 5.72 9.64 13.12
N ARG A 514 4.59 10.34 13.05
CA ARG A 514 4.10 11.25 14.10
C ARG A 514 3.46 10.51 15.27
N LYS A 515 3.31 9.18 15.18
CA LYS A 515 2.65 8.35 16.20
C LYS A 515 1.19 8.74 16.46
N TYR A 516 0.49 9.23 15.45
CA TYR A 516 -0.94 9.48 15.53
C TYR A 516 -1.75 8.22 15.29
N ILE A 517 -1.16 7.27 14.57
CA ILE A 517 -1.73 5.97 14.25
C ILE A 517 -0.69 4.87 14.45
N GLU A 518 -1.16 3.65 14.64
CA GLU A 518 -0.33 2.45 14.75
C GLU A 518 -0.92 1.28 13.97
N ARG A 519 -0.05 0.32 13.60
CA ARG A 519 -0.47 -0.94 12.96
C ARG A 519 -0.73 -2.00 14.02
N GLN A 520 -1.96 -2.52 14.05
CA GLN A 520 -2.31 -3.72 14.82
C GLN A 520 -2.64 -4.85 13.86
N LYS A 521 -1.68 -5.73 13.55
CA LYS A 521 -1.75 -6.71 12.45
C LYS A 521 -1.97 -6.00 11.11
N LYS A 522 -3.14 -6.24 10.45
CA LYS A 522 -3.53 -5.58 9.20
C LYS A 522 -4.34 -4.28 9.43
N LEU A 523 -4.73 -4.00 10.67
CA LEU A 523 -5.57 -2.84 11.00
C LEU A 523 -4.71 -1.61 11.27
N VAL A 524 -5.25 -0.45 10.93
CA VAL A 524 -4.72 0.88 11.24
C VAL A 524 -5.60 1.49 12.32
N ILE A 525 -5.02 1.73 13.49
CA ILE A 525 -5.74 2.20 14.67
C ILE A 525 -5.17 3.57 15.10
N PRO A 526 -6.01 4.56 15.44
CA PRO A 526 -5.52 5.81 15.99
C PRO A 526 -4.96 5.59 17.40
N THR A 527 -3.86 6.28 17.70
CA THR A 527 -3.30 6.33 19.07
C THR A 527 -4.06 7.37 19.89
N GLN A 528 -3.86 7.38 21.20
CA GLN A 528 -4.43 8.41 22.05
C GLN A 528 -3.99 9.83 21.63
N THR A 529 -2.72 9.99 21.23
CA THR A 529 -2.21 11.27 20.68
C THR A 529 -2.99 11.71 19.43
N GLY A 530 -3.30 10.76 18.54
CA GLY A 530 -4.09 11.05 17.34
C GLY A 530 -5.54 11.42 17.67
N ILE A 531 -6.16 10.74 18.64
CA ILE A 531 -7.52 11.04 19.13
C ILE A 531 -7.54 12.43 19.77
N ASP A 532 -6.63 12.69 20.71
CA ASP A 532 -6.54 13.98 21.42
C ASP A 532 -6.32 15.13 20.43
N LEU A 533 -5.49 14.93 19.39
CA LEU A 533 -5.26 15.96 18.38
C LEU A 533 -6.53 16.33 17.61
N ILE A 534 -7.31 15.34 17.18
CA ILE A 534 -8.57 15.60 16.46
C ILE A 534 -9.62 16.23 17.39
N ASP A 535 -9.63 15.85 18.67
CA ASP A 535 -10.55 16.42 19.66
C ASP A 535 -10.20 17.87 20.07
N LEU A 536 -8.94 18.29 19.88
CA LEU A 536 -8.49 19.65 20.14
C LEU A 536 -8.67 20.60 18.94
N ILE A 537 -8.96 20.08 17.77
CA ILE A 537 -9.26 20.89 16.60
C ILE A 537 -10.75 21.21 16.59
N ASP A 538 -11.12 22.44 16.97
CA ASP A 538 -12.52 22.89 16.94
C ASP A 538 -12.99 23.20 15.52
N ASN A 539 -12.08 23.66 14.65
CA ASN A 539 -12.37 23.99 13.27
C ASN A 539 -12.68 22.75 12.42
N GLU A 540 -13.96 22.52 12.11
CA GLU A 540 -14.43 21.35 11.38
C GLU A 540 -13.88 21.26 9.96
N LEU A 541 -13.64 22.40 9.28
CA LEU A 541 -13.06 22.42 7.93
C LEU A 541 -11.67 21.79 7.90
N LEU A 542 -10.86 21.95 8.95
CA LEU A 542 -9.54 21.30 9.05
C LEU A 542 -9.62 19.78 9.20
N LYS A 543 -10.75 19.27 9.69
CA LYS A 543 -11.00 17.84 9.90
C LYS A 543 -11.75 17.18 8.73
N SER A 544 -12.30 17.97 7.82
CA SER A 544 -13.11 17.49 6.71
C SER A 544 -12.34 17.48 5.38
N ALA A 545 -12.78 16.65 4.45
CA ALA A 545 -12.28 16.67 3.07
C ALA A 545 -12.79 17.88 2.29
N GLU A 546 -13.76 18.62 2.84
CA GLU A 546 -14.39 19.78 2.20
C GLU A 546 -13.38 20.90 1.91
N LEU A 547 -12.50 21.21 2.87
CA LEU A 547 -11.43 22.19 2.67
C LEU A 547 -10.58 21.83 1.44
N THR A 548 -10.26 20.53 1.28
CA THR A 548 -9.54 20.05 0.10
C THR A 548 -10.36 20.29 -1.17
N GLY A 549 -11.66 20.00 -1.15
CA GLY A 549 -12.56 20.22 -2.26
C GLY A 549 -12.64 21.69 -2.66
N GLN A 550 -12.82 22.61 -1.69
CA GLN A 550 -12.84 24.04 -1.92
C GLN A 550 -11.55 24.56 -2.57
N TRP A 551 -10.39 24.08 -2.10
CA TRP A 551 -9.12 24.47 -2.70
C TRP A 551 -8.97 23.94 -4.12
N GLU A 552 -9.26 22.64 -4.37
CA GLU A 552 -9.18 22.06 -5.71
C GLU A 552 -10.08 22.80 -6.70
N LYS A 553 -11.28 23.20 -6.27
CA LYS A 553 -12.20 24.03 -7.07
C LYS A 553 -11.54 25.35 -7.46
N ARG A 554 -11.01 26.12 -6.48
CA ARG A 554 -10.36 27.40 -6.75
C ARG A 554 -9.10 27.27 -7.59
N LEU A 555 -8.28 26.25 -7.32
CA LEU A 555 -7.09 25.98 -8.13
C LEU A 555 -7.42 25.62 -9.58
N LYS A 556 -8.51 24.87 -9.81
CA LYS A 556 -8.98 24.56 -11.16
C LYS A 556 -9.57 25.81 -11.87
N GLU A 557 -10.22 26.69 -11.14
CA GLU A 557 -10.66 27.99 -11.64
C GLU A 557 -9.48 28.90 -12.02
N ILE A 558 -8.39 28.92 -11.23
CA ILE A 558 -7.13 29.62 -11.57
C ILE A 558 -6.55 29.05 -12.86
N GLU A 559 -6.42 27.73 -12.97
CA GLU A 559 -5.93 27.04 -14.17
C GLU A 559 -6.72 27.42 -15.43
N ARG A 560 -8.04 27.60 -15.28
CA ARG A 560 -8.93 28.01 -16.37
C ARG A 560 -8.99 29.52 -16.60
N GLY A 561 -8.23 30.31 -15.83
CA GLY A 561 -8.25 31.78 -15.91
C GLY A 561 -9.52 32.43 -15.36
N LYS A 562 -10.36 31.70 -14.60
CA LYS A 562 -11.64 32.17 -14.05
C LYS A 562 -11.53 32.73 -12.63
N PHE A 563 -10.41 32.52 -11.95
CA PHE A 563 -10.15 33.03 -10.61
C PHE A 563 -8.70 33.54 -10.50
N ASN A 564 -8.51 34.61 -9.73
CA ASN A 564 -7.20 35.24 -9.59
C ASN A 564 -6.36 34.54 -8.51
N ALA A 565 -5.11 34.20 -8.83
CA ALA A 565 -4.17 33.56 -7.90
C ALA A 565 -3.83 34.43 -6.67
N GLY A 566 -3.71 35.77 -6.85
CA GLY A 566 -3.46 36.69 -5.74
C GLY A 566 -4.63 36.73 -4.75
N THR A 567 -5.86 36.71 -5.25
CA THR A 567 -7.08 36.61 -4.42
C THR A 567 -7.11 35.32 -3.62
N PHE A 568 -6.71 34.18 -4.25
CA PHE A 568 -6.59 32.90 -3.52
C PHE A 568 -5.60 33.02 -2.36
N ILE A 569 -4.41 33.56 -2.61
CA ILE A 569 -3.35 33.71 -1.59
C ILE A 569 -3.82 34.64 -0.47
N SER A 570 -4.50 35.75 -0.79
CA SER A 570 -5.07 36.68 0.20
C SER A 570 -6.12 35.99 1.07
N ASN A 571 -7.01 35.19 0.49
CA ASN A 571 -7.99 34.41 1.24
C ASN A 571 -7.32 33.38 2.16
N MET A 572 -6.22 32.76 1.71
CA MET A 572 -5.44 31.84 2.54
C MET A 572 -4.76 32.54 3.71
N LYS A 573 -4.20 33.73 3.50
CA LYS A 573 -3.61 34.55 4.58
C LYS A 573 -4.68 34.87 5.63
N LYS A 574 -5.86 35.33 5.19
CA LYS A 574 -6.99 35.62 6.10
C LYS A 574 -7.44 34.39 6.87
N MET A 575 -7.64 33.24 6.18
CA MET A 575 -8.02 31.98 6.86
C MET A 575 -7.01 31.59 7.94
N VAL A 576 -5.71 31.73 7.68
CA VAL A 576 -4.67 31.43 8.66
C VAL A 576 -4.67 32.41 9.84
N GLU A 577 -4.92 33.71 9.58
CA GLU A 577 -5.05 34.72 10.62
C GLU A 577 -6.26 34.43 11.52
N ASP A 578 -7.43 34.14 10.93
CA ASP A 578 -8.64 33.77 11.63
C ASP A 578 -8.42 32.52 12.50
N LEU A 579 -7.76 31.48 11.95
CA LEU A 579 -7.41 30.26 12.69
C LEU A 579 -6.47 30.55 13.88
N VAL A 580 -5.47 31.41 13.70
CA VAL A 580 -4.54 31.77 14.79
C VAL A 580 -5.28 32.51 15.89
N ASN A 581 -6.19 33.44 15.55
CA ASN A 581 -6.97 34.20 16.51
C ASN A 581 -7.98 33.30 17.26
N GLU A 582 -8.69 32.42 16.55
CA GLU A 582 -9.60 31.43 17.11
C GLU A 582 -8.91 30.54 18.15
N VAL A 583 -7.79 29.91 17.74
CA VAL A 583 -7.07 29.02 18.62
C VAL A 583 -6.44 29.77 19.80
N ARG A 584 -5.94 31.01 19.62
CA ARG A 584 -5.40 31.81 20.73
C ARG A 584 -6.45 32.16 21.78
N SER A 585 -7.64 32.56 21.35
CA SER A 585 -8.75 32.94 22.23
C SER A 585 -9.35 31.77 23.00
N ASN A 586 -9.18 30.54 22.51
CA ASN A 586 -9.67 29.36 23.21
C ASN A 586 -8.95 29.17 24.56
N SER A 587 -9.72 29.17 25.66
CA SER A 587 -9.20 29.02 27.04
C SER A 587 -8.80 27.60 27.41
N THR A 588 -9.00 26.60 26.54
CA THR A 588 -8.67 25.20 26.82
C THR A 588 -7.18 25.00 27.05
N VAL A 589 -6.80 24.55 28.24
CA VAL A 589 -5.39 24.35 28.66
C VAL A 589 -4.95 22.89 28.54
N LYS A 590 -5.73 22.01 27.91
CA LYS A 590 -5.43 20.58 27.81
C LYS A 590 -4.20 20.36 26.92
N ARG A 591 -3.07 19.92 27.51
CA ARG A 591 -1.90 19.48 26.74
C ARG A 591 -1.97 18.00 26.42
N ILE A 592 -1.55 17.65 25.20
CA ILE A 592 -1.45 16.25 24.78
C ILE A 592 -0.25 15.61 25.48
N SER A 593 -0.49 14.55 26.25
CA SER A 593 0.56 13.77 26.92
C SER A 593 1.21 12.79 25.92
N SER A 594 2.53 12.77 25.85
CA SER A 594 3.29 11.85 25.00
C SER A 594 3.25 10.39 25.47
N ASN A 595 2.65 10.09 26.62
CA ASN A 595 2.72 8.79 27.32
C ASN A 595 1.37 8.13 27.64
N SER A 596 0.29 8.46 26.95
CA SER A 596 -0.97 7.74 27.18
C SER A 596 -0.98 6.42 26.39
N PRO A 597 -1.03 5.24 27.08
CA PRO A 597 -1.17 3.96 26.37
C PRO A 597 -2.59 3.84 25.77
N VAL A 598 -2.68 3.30 24.57
CA VAL A 598 -3.96 2.96 23.93
C VAL A 598 -4.71 1.96 24.79
N ILE A 599 -5.93 2.28 25.17
CA ILE A 599 -6.82 1.35 25.87
C ILE A 599 -7.33 0.31 24.87
N ALA A 600 -6.70 -0.88 24.87
CA ALA A 600 -7.14 -2.02 24.05
C ALA A 600 -8.35 -2.71 24.70
N ASN A 601 -9.55 -2.12 24.60
CA ASN A 601 -10.77 -2.72 25.18
C ASN A 601 -11.74 -3.35 24.16
N ALA A 602 -11.46 -3.31 22.86
CA ALA A 602 -12.41 -3.79 21.84
C ALA A 602 -12.22 -5.25 21.38
N ALA A 603 -11.24 -6.00 21.90
CA ALA A 603 -10.97 -7.37 21.43
C ALA A 603 -11.54 -8.49 22.36
N LYS A 604 -12.29 -8.16 23.41
CA LYS A 604 -12.76 -9.17 24.38
C LYS A 604 -14.25 -9.51 24.36
N GLN A 605 -15.05 -8.89 23.49
CA GLN A 605 -16.51 -9.16 23.50
C GLN A 605 -17.04 -10.20 22.51
N SER A 606 -16.20 -10.81 21.65
CA SER A 606 -16.69 -11.79 20.68
C SER A 606 -16.35 -13.26 20.98
N ALA A 607 -15.91 -13.58 22.21
CA ALA A 607 -15.65 -14.97 22.57
C ALA A 607 -16.01 -15.24 24.02
N ASN A 608 -17.30 -15.22 24.39
CA ASN A 608 -17.75 -15.94 25.57
C ASN A 608 -19.28 -16.11 25.55
N THR A 609 -19.74 -17.20 25.01
CA THR A 609 -20.94 -17.88 25.45
C THR A 609 -20.61 -19.37 25.60
N LYS A 610 -20.19 -19.77 26.79
CA LYS A 610 -20.51 -21.05 27.43
C LYS A 610 -19.86 -21.11 28.83
N LYS A 611 -20.76 -21.00 29.82
CA LYS A 611 -20.77 -21.51 31.23
C LYS A 611 -19.47 -21.98 31.89
N SER A 612 -19.10 -21.42 33.03
CA SER A 612 -19.48 -21.99 34.35
C SER A 612 -18.81 -21.20 35.45
N THR A 613 -19.54 -21.09 36.57
CA THR A 613 -19.24 -20.49 37.86
C THR A 613 -17.98 -21.05 38.52
N SER A 614 -17.06 -20.16 38.94
CA SER A 614 -16.42 -20.25 40.27
C SER A 614 -15.57 -18.99 40.51
N SER A 615 -15.69 -18.51 41.74
CA SER A 615 -15.05 -17.35 42.33
C SER A 615 -13.53 -17.42 42.36
N SER A 616 -12.82 -16.37 41.91
CA SER A 616 -11.57 -15.92 42.53
C SER A 616 -11.10 -14.59 41.94
N THR A 617 -10.64 -13.74 42.80
CA THR A 617 -10.05 -12.39 42.74
C THR A 617 -9.24 -12.01 41.49
N PRO A 618 -9.28 -10.73 41.02
CA PRO A 618 -8.59 -10.28 39.82
C PRO A 618 -7.08 -10.16 40.04
N ARG A 619 -6.30 -10.92 39.28
CA ARG A 619 -4.85 -10.76 39.18
C ARG A 619 -4.48 -9.74 38.12
N ASN A 620 -3.62 -8.84 38.51
CA ASN A 620 -3.07 -7.69 37.79
C ASN A 620 -2.07 -8.13 36.68
N ASP A 621 -2.52 -8.33 35.43
CA ASP A 621 -1.72 -8.90 34.32
C ASP A 621 -0.77 -7.91 33.60
N LYS A 622 -0.54 -6.70 34.13
CA LYS A 622 0.32 -5.67 33.50
C LYS A 622 1.81 -5.70 33.89
N LYS A 623 2.20 -6.56 34.85
CA LYS A 623 3.61 -6.66 35.29
C LYS A 623 4.46 -7.73 34.55
N ASP A 624 3.87 -8.58 33.74
CA ASP A 624 4.57 -9.77 33.18
C ASP A 624 5.33 -9.55 31.87
N LYS A 625 5.35 -8.35 31.30
CA LYS A 625 6.03 -8.08 30.01
C LYS A 625 7.35 -7.33 30.12
N GLN A 626 7.84 -6.99 31.29
CA GLN A 626 9.15 -6.38 31.50
C GLN A 626 10.11 -7.39 32.14
N LEU A 627 11.37 -7.40 31.67
CA LEU A 627 12.42 -8.24 32.24
C LEU A 627 12.78 -7.78 33.65
N ALA A 628 12.81 -6.49 33.89
CA ALA A 628 12.97 -5.91 35.22
C ALA A 628 11.77 -6.28 36.11
N GLY A 629 12.06 -6.77 37.31
CA GLY A 629 11.04 -7.26 38.27
C GLY A 629 10.76 -8.76 38.24
N LYS A 630 11.25 -9.52 37.23
CA LYS A 630 11.16 -10.98 37.23
C LYS A 630 12.12 -11.61 38.24
N LYS A 631 11.77 -12.80 38.76
CA LYS A 631 12.64 -13.52 39.68
C LYS A 631 13.98 -13.92 39.04
N CYS A 632 15.06 -13.77 39.77
CA CYS A 632 16.39 -14.19 39.33
C CYS A 632 16.43 -15.70 39.10
N PRO A 633 16.85 -16.20 37.93
CA PRO A 633 16.87 -17.62 37.64
C PRO A 633 17.97 -18.37 38.44
N LYS A 634 19.06 -17.69 38.85
CA LYS A 634 20.17 -18.25 39.59
C LYS A 634 19.84 -18.40 41.07
N CYS A 635 19.56 -17.34 41.78
CA CYS A 635 19.32 -17.42 43.26
C CYS A 635 17.83 -17.62 43.62
N LYS A 636 16.90 -17.44 42.72
CA LYS A 636 15.44 -17.56 42.93
C LYS A 636 14.83 -16.63 44.00
N LYS A 637 15.69 -15.92 44.78
CA LYS A 637 15.31 -15.00 45.88
C LYS A 637 15.15 -13.55 45.36
N GLY A 638 16.12 -13.03 44.61
CA GLY A 638 16.14 -11.66 44.11
C GLY A 638 15.31 -11.47 42.84
N THR A 639 15.18 -10.23 42.43
CA THR A 639 14.50 -9.81 41.19
C THR A 639 15.52 -9.21 40.20
N ILE A 640 15.21 -9.26 38.91
CA ILE A 640 16.06 -8.71 37.86
C ILE A 640 15.91 -7.17 37.88
N LEU A 641 17.05 -6.48 37.95
CA LEU A 641 17.16 -5.04 37.86
C LEU A 641 17.87 -4.64 36.56
N LYS A 642 17.48 -3.52 36.00
CA LYS A 642 18.14 -2.95 34.81
C LYS A 642 19.21 -1.95 35.27
N GLY A 643 20.49 -2.30 35.05
CA GLY A 643 21.64 -1.42 35.27
C GLY A 643 21.96 -0.56 34.07
N SER A 644 23.11 0.11 34.07
CA SER A 644 23.59 0.96 32.96
C SER A 644 24.09 0.16 31.75
N ALA A 645 24.65 -1.03 31.94
CA ALA A 645 25.25 -1.87 30.89
C ALA A 645 24.69 -3.30 30.82
N ALA A 646 23.94 -3.75 31.83
CA ALA A 646 23.45 -5.11 31.93
C ALA A 646 22.19 -5.20 32.81
N PHE A 647 21.43 -6.29 32.69
CA PHE A 647 20.46 -6.72 33.68
C PHE A 647 21.21 -7.55 34.74
N GLY A 648 20.91 -7.32 36.04
CA GLY A 648 21.51 -8.00 37.17
C GLY A 648 20.49 -8.40 38.22
N CYS A 649 20.90 -9.18 39.25
CA CYS A 649 20.06 -9.58 40.35
C CYS A 649 20.05 -8.51 41.47
N SER A 650 18.89 -8.25 42.12
CA SER A 650 18.79 -7.38 43.28
C SER A 650 19.63 -7.86 44.46
N GLU A 651 19.85 -9.17 44.55
CA GLU A 651 20.65 -9.81 45.60
C GLU A 651 22.17 -9.80 45.32
N TYR A 652 22.67 -8.90 44.47
CA TYR A 652 24.08 -8.84 44.11
C TYR A 652 25.00 -8.53 45.31
N LYS A 653 24.50 -7.81 46.33
CA LYS A 653 25.19 -7.56 47.58
C LYS A 653 25.25 -8.79 48.51
N ASN A 654 24.36 -9.76 48.29
CA ASN A 654 24.22 -11.01 49.04
C ASN A 654 24.74 -12.21 48.19
N ASN A 655 25.83 -12.01 47.45
CA ASN A 655 26.56 -12.98 46.63
C ASN A 655 25.82 -13.59 45.44
N CYS A 656 24.78 -12.95 44.86
CA CYS A 656 24.24 -13.38 43.59
C CYS A 656 24.84 -12.59 42.42
N ASP A 657 25.77 -13.21 41.72
CA ASP A 657 26.51 -12.63 40.58
C ASP A 657 25.78 -12.73 39.23
N PHE A 658 24.47 -13.07 39.21
CA PHE A 658 23.69 -13.21 38.00
C PHE A 658 23.64 -11.91 37.21
N LYS A 659 24.14 -11.96 35.95
CA LYS A 659 24.23 -10.79 35.06
C LYS A 659 24.00 -11.17 33.60
N ILE A 660 23.19 -10.38 32.86
CA ILE A 660 22.99 -10.51 31.42
C ILE A 660 23.38 -9.17 30.79
N PRO A 661 24.44 -9.09 29.96
CA PRO A 661 24.79 -7.88 29.24
C PRO A 661 23.72 -7.46 28.22
N PHE A 662 23.61 -6.16 27.93
CA PHE A 662 22.68 -5.68 26.88
C PHE A 662 23.11 -6.10 25.49
N GLU A 663 24.42 -6.36 25.31
CA GLU A 663 24.98 -6.89 24.08
C GLU A 663 25.63 -8.24 24.35
N ILE A 664 25.26 -9.28 23.58
CA ILE A 664 25.68 -10.65 23.73
C ILE A 664 26.23 -11.12 22.39
N PHE A 665 27.48 -11.53 22.35
CA PHE A 665 28.18 -11.96 21.12
C PHE A 665 28.04 -10.93 19.97
N GLY A 666 28.28 -9.64 20.28
CA GLY A 666 28.22 -8.54 19.30
C GLY A 666 26.82 -8.22 18.79
N LYS A 667 25.77 -8.63 19.54
CA LYS A 667 24.37 -8.39 19.19
C LYS A 667 23.55 -7.89 20.37
N LYS A 668 22.78 -6.82 20.19
CA LYS A 668 21.74 -6.38 21.15
C LYS A 668 20.54 -7.33 21.07
N ILE A 669 20.19 -7.94 22.20
CA ILE A 669 19.08 -8.89 22.31
C ILE A 669 17.82 -8.15 22.79
N SER A 670 16.69 -8.39 22.14
CA SER A 670 15.41 -7.78 22.53
C SER A 670 14.94 -8.32 23.90
N GLU A 671 14.27 -7.48 24.67
CA GLU A 671 13.83 -7.82 26.01
C GLU A 671 12.91 -9.07 26.02
N ASN A 672 12.06 -9.24 24.99
CA ASN A 672 11.24 -10.44 24.83
C ASN A 672 12.05 -11.73 24.69
N GLN A 673 13.22 -11.68 24.02
CA GLN A 673 14.10 -12.85 23.90
C GLN A 673 14.87 -13.11 25.22
N LEU A 674 15.19 -12.07 25.97
CA LEU A 674 15.77 -12.21 27.31
C LEU A 674 14.77 -12.77 28.31
N ILE A 675 13.51 -12.36 28.26
CA ILE A 675 12.41 -12.94 29.04
C ILE A 675 12.28 -14.43 28.72
N ARG A 676 12.27 -14.78 27.42
CA ARG A 676 12.22 -16.18 26.98
C ARG A 676 13.43 -16.99 27.48
N LEU A 677 14.63 -16.38 27.44
CA LEU A 677 15.84 -17.01 27.98
C LEU A 677 15.70 -17.34 29.47
N ILE A 678 15.15 -16.42 30.24
CA ILE A 678 14.91 -16.65 31.69
C ILE A 678 13.80 -17.68 31.95
N GLU A 679 12.71 -17.64 31.18
CA GLU A 679 11.54 -18.50 31.43
C GLU A 679 11.68 -19.90 30.81
N LYS A 680 12.34 -19.99 29.65
CA LYS A 680 12.44 -21.24 28.87
C LYS A 680 13.86 -21.77 28.73
N GLY A 681 14.86 -21.11 29.36
CA GLY A 681 16.27 -21.50 29.31
C GLY A 681 16.95 -21.25 27.97
N CYS A 682 16.23 -20.74 26.93
CA CYS A 682 16.84 -20.43 25.62
C CYS A 682 16.06 -19.38 24.85
N THR A 683 16.75 -18.63 23.96
CA THR A 683 16.12 -17.76 22.96
C THR A 683 15.57 -18.57 21.78
N THR A 684 14.88 -17.90 20.82
CA THR A 684 14.71 -18.49 19.48
C THR A 684 16.03 -18.40 18.70
N HIS A 685 16.11 -19.07 17.54
CA HIS A 685 17.28 -18.87 16.67
C HIS A 685 17.29 -17.42 16.16
N LEU A 686 18.38 -16.72 16.40
CA LEU A 686 18.62 -15.33 16.00
C LEU A 686 19.82 -15.29 15.05
N THR A 687 19.84 -14.33 14.13
CA THR A 687 20.94 -14.12 13.18
C THR A 687 21.80 -12.93 13.60
N GLY A 688 23.07 -12.90 13.18
CA GLY A 688 23.94 -11.73 13.34
C GLY A 688 24.76 -11.71 14.63
N PHE A 689 24.97 -12.83 15.30
CA PHE A 689 25.97 -12.98 16.35
C PHE A 689 27.38 -12.97 15.77
N THR A 690 28.35 -12.42 16.49
CA THR A 690 29.76 -12.50 16.16
C THR A 690 30.39 -13.63 16.99
N TYR A 691 30.85 -14.67 16.32
CA TYR A 691 31.54 -15.81 16.95
C TYR A 691 32.81 -16.10 16.16
N GLU A 692 33.96 -16.11 16.82
CA GLU A 692 35.28 -16.32 16.19
C GLU A 692 35.48 -15.49 14.90
N THR A 693 35.20 -14.17 14.99
CA THR A 693 35.30 -13.21 13.87
C THR A 693 34.26 -13.37 12.73
N LYS A 694 33.40 -14.40 12.76
CA LYS A 694 32.37 -14.65 11.74
C LYS A 694 30.97 -14.31 12.23
N LYS A 695 30.11 -13.84 11.30
CA LYS A 695 28.67 -13.63 11.60
C LYS A 695 27.92 -14.95 11.50
N VAL A 696 27.30 -15.36 12.61
CA VAL A 696 26.59 -16.65 12.71
C VAL A 696 25.13 -16.47 13.14
N ALA A 697 24.30 -17.46 12.80
CA ALA A 697 22.97 -17.62 13.36
C ALA A 697 23.01 -18.70 14.44
N GLY A 698 22.28 -18.49 15.55
CA GLY A 698 22.25 -19.44 16.65
C GLY A 698 21.20 -19.08 17.68
N LEU A 699 21.13 -19.84 18.76
CA LEU A 699 20.32 -19.52 19.94
C LEU A 699 21.23 -19.34 21.16
N ILE A 700 20.75 -18.56 22.12
CA ILE A 700 21.44 -18.34 23.39
C ILE A 700 20.81 -19.24 24.44
N ARG A 701 21.65 -19.91 25.24
CA ARG A 701 21.25 -20.63 26.47
C ARG A 701 22.08 -20.19 27.66
N PHE A 702 21.63 -20.52 28.85
CA PHE A 702 22.49 -20.51 30.04
C PHE A 702 23.28 -21.82 30.15
N ASP A 703 24.52 -21.68 30.58
CA ASP A 703 25.28 -22.84 31.09
C ASP A 703 24.87 -23.21 32.53
N GLU A 704 25.52 -24.21 33.14
CA GLU A 704 25.23 -24.68 34.51
C GLU A 704 25.45 -23.59 35.57
N ASN A 705 26.28 -22.58 35.26
CA ASN A 705 26.56 -21.44 36.15
C ASN A 705 25.75 -20.20 35.85
N PHE A 706 24.73 -20.29 34.95
CA PHE A 706 23.90 -19.20 34.45
C PHE A 706 24.66 -18.14 33.63
N ASN A 707 25.82 -18.48 33.04
CA ASN A 707 26.46 -17.65 32.04
C ASN A 707 25.81 -17.85 30.65
N VAL A 708 25.92 -16.86 29.81
CA VAL A 708 25.27 -16.86 28.47
C VAL A 708 26.17 -17.61 27.48
N LYS A 709 25.69 -18.70 26.88
CA LYS A 709 26.36 -19.48 25.85
C LYS A 709 25.63 -19.40 24.52
N LEU A 710 26.37 -19.23 23.42
CA LEU A 710 25.82 -19.28 22.06
C LEU A 710 25.94 -20.71 21.51
N GLU A 711 24.82 -21.24 21.04
CA GLU A 711 24.73 -22.46 20.25
C GLU A 711 24.51 -22.10 18.78
N PRO A 712 25.56 -22.16 17.92
CA PRO A 712 25.42 -21.88 16.51
C PRO A 712 24.47 -22.88 15.82
N LYS A 713 23.65 -22.42 14.90
CA LYS A 713 22.80 -23.29 14.07
C LYS A 713 23.72 -24.12 13.16
N LYS A 714 23.75 -25.43 13.33
CA LYS A 714 24.47 -26.35 12.42
C LYS A 714 23.85 -26.21 11.02
N GLY A 715 24.61 -25.62 10.09
CA GLY A 715 24.23 -25.51 8.66
C GLY A 715 23.70 -24.17 8.22
N ILE A 716 24.55 -23.24 7.87
CA ILE A 716 24.63 -22.33 6.71
C ILE A 716 25.97 -21.61 6.85
N VAL A 717 27.00 -22.17 6.24
CA VAL A 717 28.25 -21.45 5.94
C VAL A 717 28.12 -20.97 4.49
N SER A 718 28.21 -19.63 4.30
CA SER A 718 28.41 -19.04 3.00
C SER A 718 29.55 -19.71 2.27
N LYS A 719 29.39 -19.94 0.97
CA LYS A 719 30.41 -20.47 0.07
C LYS A 719 31.77 -19.77 0.28
N THR A 720 32.73 -20.43 0.86
CA THR A 720 34.15 -20.53 0.51
C THR A 720 34.80 -21.50 1.49
N GLU A 721 35.49 -22.47 0.90
CA GLU A 721 36.34 -23.50 1.47
C GLU A 721 35.71 -24.86 1.83
N THR A 722 36.10 -25.76 0.98
CA THR A 722 36.05 -27.20 0.94
C THR A 722 36.18 -27.87 2.31
N THR A 723 35.09 -28.54 2.71
CA THR A 723 35.20 -29.75 3.54
C THR A 723 34.70 -30.94 2.71
N LYS A 724 35.51 -31.99 2.63
CA LYS A 724 35.26 -33.25 1.94
C LYS A 724 33.90 -33.85 2.35
N THR A 725 32.88 -33.63 1.54
CA THR A 725 31.68 -34.47 1.54
C THR A 725 32.03 -35.71 0.72
N GLU A 726 31.85 -36.90 1.26
CA GLU A 726 31.95 -38.15 0.53
C GLU A 726 31.11 -38.04 -0.75
N LYS A 727 31.82 -38.01 -1.86
CA LYS A 727 31.25 -37.94 -3.20
C LYS A 727 30.81 -39.34 -3.56
N ILE A 728 29.49 -39.56 -3.67
CA ILE A 728 28.91 -40.86 -4.04
C ILE A 728 29.09 -41.03 -5.55
N PRO A 729 29.83 -42.03 -6.01
CA PRO A 729 30.06 -42.25 -7.43
C PRO A 729 28.75 -42.65 -8.11
N CYS A 730 28.58 -42.28 -9.35
CA CYS A 730 27.42 -42.66 -10.16
C CYS A 730 27.41 -44.16 -10.45
N PRO A 731 26.36 -44.92 -10.12
CA PRO A 731 26.33 -46.36 -10.32
C PRO A 731 26.39 -46.75 -11.80
N LYS A 732 26.03 -45.86 -12.73
CA LYS A 732 26.07 -46.15 -14.17
C LYS A 732 27.43 -45.90 -14.83
N CYS A 733 28.08 -44.75 -14.56
CA CYS A 733 29.31 -44.39 -15.24
C CYS A 733 30.55 -44.46 -14.37
N GLN A 734 30.41 -44.56 -13.07
CA GLN A 734 31.47 -44.58 -12.04
C GLN A 734 32.48 -43.40 -12.05
N LYS A 735 32.38 -42.54 -13.07
CA LYS A 735 33.23 -41.32 -13.25
C LYS A 735 32.60 -40.05 -12.65
N GLY A 736 31.28 -39.93 -12.71
CA GLY A 736 30.56 -38.80 -12.13
C GLY A 736 30.07 -39.07 -10.72
N ILE A 737 29.50 -38.04 -10.09
CA ILE A 737 28.90 -38.13 -8.75
C ILE A 737 27.37 -37.91 -8.85
N ILE A 738 26.61 -38.49 -7.91
CA ILE A 738 25.16 -38.30 -7.83
C ILE A 738 24.86 -36.91 -7.31
N LEU A 739 24.03 -36.16 -8.07
CA LEU A 739 23.55 -34.84 -7.74
C LEU A 739 22.00 -34.85 -7.62
N LYS A 740 21.46 -34.14 -6.62
CA LYS A 740 20.03 -33.98 -6.44
C LYS A 740 19.51 -32.84 -7.34
N GLY A 741 18.70 -33.17 -8.32
CA GLY A 741 17.97 -32.21 -9.16
C GLY A 741 16.63 -31.76 -8.56
N LYS A 742 15.78 -31.11 -9.35
CA LYS A 742 14.45 -30.64 -8.90
C LYS A 742 13.43 -31.80 -8.79
N THR A 743 13.50 -32.82 -9.63
CA THR A 743 12.54 -33.92 -9.74
C THR A 743 13.17 -35.31 -9.64
N ALA A 744 14.51 -35.41 -9.72
CA ALA A 744 15.24 -36.66 -9.73
C ALA A 744 16.70 -36.50 -9.21
N TYR A 745 17.34 -37.60 -8.85
CA TYR A 745 18.78 -37.66 -8.72
C TYR A 745 19.40 -37.97 -10.09
N GLY A 746 20.46 -37.27 -10.46
CA GLY A 746 21.21 -37.45 -11.72
C GLY A 746 22.70 -37.46 -11.57
N CYS A 747 23.44 -37.81 -12.63
CA CYS A 747 24.88 -37.84 -12.65
C CYS A 747 25.48 -36.46 -13.02
N SER A 748 26.62 -36.08 -12.37
CA SER A 748 27.37 -34.87 -12.74
C SER A 748 27.89 -34.89 -14.18
N GLU A 749 28.14 -36.07 -14.72
CA GLU A 749 28.63 -36.30 -16.10
C GLU A 749 27.49 -36.38 -17.14
N TYR A 750 26.31 -35.85 -16.82
CA TYR A 750 25.18 -35.82 -17.74
C TYR A 750 25.49 -35.08 -19.05
N LYS A 751 26.23 -33.98 -19.01
CA LYS A 751 26.66 -33.24 -20.21
C LYS A 751 27.69 -34.00 -21.04
N ASN A 752 28.36 -34.98 -20.45
CA ASN A 752 29.37 -35.82 -21.08
C ASN A 752 28.81 -37.22 -21.44
N GLY A 753 27.48 -37.33 -21.56
CA GLY A 753 26.82 -38.53 -22.08
C GLY A 753 26.34 -39.54 -21.04
N CYS A 754 26.46 -39.31 -19.74
CA CYS A 754 25.92 -40.22 -18.72
C CYS A 754 24.41 -39.99 -18.54
N THR A 755 23.59 -40.98 -18.87
CA THR A 755 22.13 -40.93 -18.83
C THR A 755 21.53 -41.38 -17.48
N PHE A 756 22.32 -41.43 -16.39
CA PHE A 756 21.82 -41.84 -15.08
C PHE A 756 20.84 -40.78 -14.53
N LEU A 757 19.57 -41.22 -14.35
CA LEU A 757 18.50 -40.40 -13.78
C LEU A 757 17.59 -41.30 -12.96
N PHE A 758 17.34 -40.91 -11.69
CA PHE A 758 16.47 -41.65 -10.78
C PHE A 758 15.38 -40.72 -10.22
N PRO A 759 14.12 -40.81 -10.71
CA PRO A 759 13.02 -39.92 -10.30
C PRO A 759 12.65 -40.07 -8.82
N PHE A 760 12.28 -38.97 -8.16
CA PHE A 760 11.85 -38.98 -6.75
C PHE A 760 10.60 -39.79 -6.50
N GLU A 761 9.70 -39.92 -7.49
CA GLU A 761 8.49 -40.76 -7.41
C GLU A 761 8.86 -42.22 -7.25
N LYS A 762 9.79 -42.72 -8.05
CA LYS A 762 10.30 -44.10 -7.97
C LYS A 762 10.97 -44.41 -6.64
N ILE A 763 11.64 -43.43 -6.03
CA ILE A 763 12.23 -43.59 -4.69
C ILE A 763 11.11 -43.73 -3.63
N LYS A 764 10.02 -42.98 -3.76
CA LYS A 764 8.88 -43.04 -2.84
C LYS A 764 8.14 -44.39 -2.93
N GLU A 765 7.98 -44.94 -4.14
CA GLU A 765 7.37 -46.25 -4.38
C GLU A 765 8.21 -47.36 -3.73
N ILE A 766 9.54 -47.35 -3.96
CA ILE A 766 10.42 -48.38 -3.40
C ILE A 766 10.54 -48.26 -1.88
N ALA A 767 10.49 -47.02 -1.34
CA ALA A 767 10.54 -46.78 0.10
C ALA A 767 9.27 -47.25 0.85
N ASN A 768 8.18 -47.54 0.13
CA ASN A 768 6.92 -48.10 0.66
C ASN A 768 6.47 -47.50 1.98
N GLY A 769 6.33 -46.15 2.01
CA GLY A 769 5.86 -45.36 3.17
C GLY A 769 6.91 -45.12 4.30
N LYS A 770 8.13 -45.63 4.19
CA LYS A 770 9.21 -45.34 5.14
C LYS A 770 9.70 -43.90 5.00
N PRO A 771 10.07 -43.19 6.08
CA PRO A 771 10.65 -41.86 6.00
C PRO A 771 11.92 -41.87 5.12
N LEU A 772 11.96 -40.94 4.13
CA LEU A 772 13.09 -40.85 3.20
C LEU A 772 14.30 -40.21 3.89
N THR A 773 15.03 -41.00 4.67
CA THR A 773 16.33 -40.58 5.22
C THR A 773 17.40 -40.61 4.14
N LYS A 774 18.53 -39.91 4.37
CA LYS A 774 19.63 -39.85 3.40
C LYS A 774 20.21 -41.25 3.11
N GLU A 775 20.29 -42.08 4.14
CA GLU A 775 20.84 -43.46 4.10
C GLU A 775 19.90 -44.36 3.26
N LEU A 776 18.60 -44.34 3.48
CA LEU A 776 17.61 -45.10 2.73
C LEU A 776 17.57 -44.72 1.24
N VAL A 777 17.64 -43.40 0.96
CA VAL A 777 17.67 -42.90 -0.43
C VAL A 777 18.94 -43.38 -1.16
N LEU A 778 20.07 -43.40 -0.47
CA LEU A 778 21.34 -43.88 -1.02
C LEU A 778 21.30 -45.37 -1.29
N GLU A 779 20.75 -46.16 -0.38
CA GLU A 779 20.55 -47.60 -0.54
C GLU A 779 19.68 -47.91 -1.76
N ILE A 780 18.59 -47.17 -1.94
CA ILE A 780 17.68 -47.33 -3.09
C ILE A 780 18.34 -46.95 -4.42
N ILE A 781 19.19 -45.93 -4.44
CA ILE A 781 19.86 -45.48 -5.65
C ILE A 781 21.08 -46.37 -6.02
N SER A 782 21.66 -47.06 -5.04
CA SER A 782 22.84 -47.93 -5.24
C SER A 782 22.48 -49.37 -5.66
N LYS A 783 21.25 -49.79 -5.40
CA LYS A 783 20.64 -51.03 -5.92
C LYS A 783 20.10 -50.80 -7.35
#